data_da884d16ad5ba018b2ac53731ab81dc2
#
_entry.id   da884d16ad5ba018b2ac53731ab81dc2
#
_cell.length_a   1.000
_cell.length_b   1.000
_cell.length_c   1.000
_cell.angle_alpha   90.00
_cell.angle_beta   90.00
_cell.angle_gamma   90.00
#
_symmetry.space_group_name_H-M   'P 1'
#
loop_
_entity.id
_entity.type
_entity.pdbx_description
1 polymer ?
#
loop_
_entity_poly.entity_id
_entity_poly.type
_entity_poly.pdbx_seq_one_letter_code
_entity_poly.pdbx_strand_id
1 'polypeptide(L)'
;MGVVGGTNSPMKGSWRDRPTGSWFSRLWRPWVSLHPFRGRGRTINEPKPVGIRDLVASPDEVTSRPERRWLVIGGFFLLLFMALVLRLFFLQILDYKSSVATVQSNSLRVSTIPATRGIITDRTGHPLVANVTTTEIRLSRAEAALHPTIKGSLASLTGLSVAQINADLANVQYDPYQPAPILANASPSVVEFIKLHPAEFPGVSVLDVSRREYPNGGDVGSQVLGYVGPITGAEIQANPNQGYQTDSTIGKTGIEAFYVHYLRGKDGTSTLEVNAQNDILGAVHTTAPKVGDTVVLNIDEGLQKALDGYLASDILAVRKSTDPISHKRPPALNGAAIVLDPNNGAVLAMSSYPSYNLNSFVNGLSNATFHQLLQEGAFNNYAIQGLYTPGSTFKLITATTELQTGIFPAYKIIDDTGVFKVPGCLQGGHGCLFHDDDNTAAGLIDLPTAITVSSDYYFYNLGYLFWSQQSRYGQTPIQNVASQYGLDQYTNVDLPNEAVGRVDSPLVRQQLHAQAPQAFPNVAWYTGDNIEMAFGQGTTAVTPIALANAYATFANGGTRYEPEVAAAVVNAHGKVVIRYQPRVLGHVHLPPSIRNPILQGLEGVVNSPRGTGYYTFHTVAKFSLSSFPIAGKTGTASNAPGLEPNSLFVGFGPVAHPKYVVICVIAQGGYGADAAAPVVAETFNYLVAHPVKPVSLKILTTTGVTPTTKTPTTSVKGRG
;
A
#
# COMPACT_ATOMS: atom_id res chain seq x y z
N MET A 1 -19.97 -35.48 -7.13
CA MET A 1 -20.92 -36.14 -8.07
C MET A 1 -21.89 -35.09 -8.58
N GLY A 2 -22.02 -34.95 -9.91
CA GLY A 2 -23.08 -34.15 -10.52
C GLY A 2 -22.58 -32.97 -11.35
N VAL A 3 -22.10 -33.23 -12.55
CA VAL A 3 -21.89 -32.34 -13.68
C VAL A 3 -23.22 -31.92 -14.26
N VAL A 4 -23.45 -30.63 -14.56
CA VAL A 4 -24.28 -30.21 -15.70
C VAL A 4 -23.73 -28.88 -16.23
N GLY A 5 -23.38 -28.89 -17.51
CA GLY A 5 -22.96 -27.74 -18.29
C GLY A 5 -24.15 -26.93 -18.80
N GLY A 6 -23.86 -25.68 -19.15
CA GLY A 6 -24.78 -24.73 -19.77
C GLY A 6 -24.01 -23.69 -20.56
N THR A 7 -23.96 -23.90 -21.86
CA THR A 7 -23.51 -22.98 -22.91
C THR A 7 -24.37 -21.73 -22.97
N ASN A 8 -23.80 -20.56 -23.14
CA ASN A 8 -24.48 -19.43 -23.75
C ASN A 8 -23.50 -18.55 -24.56
N SER A 9 -23.84 -18.44 -25.82
CA SER A 9 -23.23 -17.61 -26.86
C SER A 9 -23.61 -16.13 -26.74
N PRO A 10 -22.92 -15.23 -27.46
CA PRO A 10 -22.90 -13.79 -27.17
C PRO A 10 -23.99 -13.04 -27.95
N MET A 11 -24.57 -12.06 -27.32
CA MET A 11 -25.41 -11.04 -27.96
C MET A 11 -24.56 -9.97 -28.63
N LYS A 12 -24.79 -9.78 -29.92
CA LYS A 12 -24.39 -8.64 -30.74
C LYS A 12 -25.24 -7.43 -30.37
N GLY A 13 -24.59 -6.32 -30.02
CA GLY A 13 -25.21 -5.01 -29.93
C GLY A 13 -24.45 -4.00 -30.80
N SER A 14 -25.06 -3.62 -31.92
CA SER A 14 -24.58 -2.62 -32.88
C SER A 14 -24.71 -1.21 -32.32
N TRP A 15 -23.67 -0.38 -32.43
CA TRP A 15 -23.78 1.06 -32.42
C TRP A 15 -23.15 1.64 -33.68
N ARG A 16 -23.96 2.45 -34.37
CA ARG A 16 -23.69 3.10 -35.64
C ARG A 16 -22.71 4.25 -35.47
N ASP A 17 -21.78 4.28 -36.40
CA ASP A 17 -20.91 5.41 -36.75
C ASP A 17 -21.65 6.67 -37.12
N ARG A 18 -21.10 7.81 -36.77
CA ARG A 18 -21.11 9.06 -37.55
C ARG A 18 -19.72 9.70 -37.53
N PRO A 19 -19.30 10.26 -38.70
CA PRO A 19 -17.94 10.64 -38.92
C PRO A 19 -17.71 12.13 -38.69
N THR A 20 -16.56 12.49 -38.11
CA THR A 20 -16.02 13.86 -38.26
C THR A 20 -14.86 13.80 -39.26
N GLY A 21 -15.04 14.50 -40.33
CA GLY A 21 -14.09 14.56 -41.41
C GLY A 21 -12.82 15.33 -41.07
N SER A 22 -11.73 14.84 -41.58
CA SER A 22 -10.55 15.66 -41.90
C SER A 22 -10.22 15.47 -43.38
N TRP A 23 -10.43 16.54 -44.10
CA TRP A 23 -9.90 16.77 -45.45
C TRP A 23 -8.38 16.81 -45.38
N PHE A 24 -7.71 15.81 -45.90
CA PHE A 24 -6.34 15.90 -46.45
C PHE A 24 -5.75 14.48 -46.59
N SER A 25 -6.25 13.72 -47.60
CA SER A 25 -5.47 12.61 -48.15
C SER A 25 -6.03 12.15 -49.49
N ARG A 26 -6.03 13.06 -50.47
CA ARG A 26 -6.16 12.65 -51.87
C ARG A 26 -5.07 13.36 -52.63
N LEU A 27 -4.06 12.65 -52.95
CA LEU A 27 -3.12 12.81 -54.09
C LEU A 27 -1.91 11.90 -53.83
N TRP A 28 -1.88 10.83 -54.53
CA TRP A 28 -0.77 9.96 -54.93
C TRP A 28 -1.14 8.48 -54.81
N ARG A 29 -1.71 7.96 -55.90
CA ARG A 29 -1.62 6.56 -56.26
C ARG A 29 -0.98 6.47 -57.63
N PRO A 30 0.14 5.70 -57.81
CA PRO A 30 0.62 5.34 -59.15
C PRO A 30 -0.24 4.20 -59.70
N TRP A 31 -0.70 4.40 -60.93
CA TRP A 31 -1.34 3.38 -61.76
C TRP A 31 -0.34 2.32 -62.20
N VAL A 32 -0.53 1.08 -61.79
CA VAL A 32 -0.08 -0.09 -62.58
C VAL A 32 -1.16 -1.15 -62.40
N SER A 33 -1.98 -1.30 -63.45
CA SER A 33 -2.89 -2.43 -63.58
C SER A 33 -2.47 -3.23 -64.83
N LEU A 34 -1.89 -4.38 -64.66
CA LEU A 34 -1.74 -5.38 -65.69
C LEU A 34 -3.03 -6.19 -65.80
N HIS A 35 -3.68 -6.13 -66.95
CA HIS A 35 -4.76 -7.06 -67.31
C HIS A 35 -4.27 -7.98 -68.44
N PRO A 36 -4.52 -9.25 -68.41
CA PRO A 36 -4.16 -10.18 -69.47
C PRO A 36 -5.23 -10.19 -70.56
N PHE A 37 -4.84 -9.89 -71.81
CA PHE A 37 -5.68 -10.08 -72.98
C PHE A 37 -5.62 -11.56 -73.45
N ARG A 38 -6.79 -12.16 -73.54
CA ARG A 38 -7.03 -13.44 -74.22
C ARG A 38 -7.16 -13.18 -75.73
N GLY A 39 -6.36 -13.92 -76.53
CA GLY A 39 -6.29 -13.84 -77.95
C GLY A 39 -7.52 -14.34 -78.70
N ARG A 40 -7.77 -13.76 -79.82
CA ARG A 40 -8.42 -14.38 -80.98
C ARG A 40 -7.55 -14.13 -82.19
N GLY A 41 -7.16 -15.22 -82.81
CA GLY A 41 -6.30 -15.23 -84.00
C GLY A 41 -6.96 -14.58 -85.22
N ARG A 42 -6.11 -13.89 -86.02
CA ARG A 42 -6.30 -13.65 -87.41
C ARG A 42 -4.95 -13.66 -88.13
N THR A 43 -4.91 -14.43 -89.09
CA THR A 43 -4.00 -14.69 -90.19
C THR A 43 -2.95 -13.65 -90.54
N ILE A 44 -1.77 -14.17 -90.64
CA ILE A 44 -0.51 -13.61 -91.11
C ILE A 44 -0.64 -13.13 -92.55
N ASN A 45 -0.32 -11.85 -92.83
CA ASN A 45 0.12 -11.38 -94.16
C ASN A 45 1.53 -10.86 -93.98
N GLU A 46 2.46 -11.49 -94.72
CA GLU A 46 3.86 -11.13 -94.73
C GLU A 46 4.07 -9.69 -95.26
N PRO A 47 4.95 -8.90 -94.68
CA PRO A 47 5.36 -7.60 -95.25
C PRO A 47 6.40 -7.76 -96.31
N LYS A 48 6.20 -7.17 -97.44
CA LYS A 48 7.20 -7.03 -98.50
C LYS A 48 8.41 -6.24 -98.00
N PRO A 49 9.64 -6.58 -98.48
CA PRO A 49 10.82 -5.88 -98.07
C PRO A 49 10.85 -4.46 -98.64
N VAL A 50 10.99 -3.47 -97.81
CA VAL A 50 11.19 -2.05 -98.17
C VAL A 50 12.68 -1.87 -98.44
N GLY A 51 13.03 -1.46 -99.64
CA GLY A 51 14.41 -1.23 -100.02
C GLY A 51 15.03 0.00 -99.36
N ILE A 52 16.31 -0.09 -99.07
CA ILE A 52 17.14 0.93 -98.40
C ILE A 52 17.17 2.29 -99.12
N ARG A 53 16.52 2.46 -100.31
CA ARG A 53 16.52 3.69 -101.07
C ARG A 53 15.52 4.74 -100.66
N ASP A 54 14.57 4.44 -99.83
CA ASP A 54 13.50 5.40 -99.44
C ASP A 54 13.77 6.11 -98.11
N LEU A 55 14.97 5.97 -97.52
CA LEU A 55 15.35 6.60 -96.24
C LEU A 55 16.25 7.84 -96.38
N VAL A 56 16.55 8.27 -97.64
CA VAL A 56 17.33 9.50 -97.86
C VAL A 56 16.32 10.63 -98.18
N ALA A 57 15.95 11.37 -97.21
CA ALA A 57 15.21 12.60 -97.47
C ALA A 57 16.09 13.61 -98.11
N SER A 58 15.54 14.26 -99.20
CA SER A 58 16.14 15.38 -99.95
C SER A 58 16.50 16.53 -99.03
N PRO A 59 17.55 17.30 -99.34
CA PRO A 59 18.06 18.35 -98.41
C PRO A 59 17.26 19.65 -98.40
N ASP A 60 16.13 19.74 -98.99
CA ASP A 60 15.38 21.03 -99.11
C ASP A 60 14.05 20.90 -98.31
N GLU A 61 14.03 21.53 -97.19
CA GLU A 61 12.99 22.05 -96.30
C GLU A 61 13.15 21.75 -94.82
N VAL A 62 14.26 22.18 -94.23
CA VAL A 62 14.34 22.31 -92.78
C VAL A 62 14.58 23.78 -92.46
N THR A 63 13.48 24.61 -92.61
CA THR A 63 13.37 25.91 -91.96
C THR A 63 12.61 25.74 -90.61
N SER A 64 13.12 24.86 -89.78
CA SER A 64 12.67 24.90 -88.37
C SER A 64 13.72 25.66 -87.57
N ARG A 65 13.31 26.85 -87.09
CA ARG A 65 14.13 27.73 -86.23
C ARG A 65 14.63 26.99 -85.01
N PRO A 66 15.85 26.52 -84.92
CA PRO A 66 16.38 25.76 -83.75
C PRO A 66 16.37 26.67 -82.50
N GLU A 67 16.47 27.98 -82.67
CA GLU A 67 16.50 28.95 -81.57
C GLU A 67 15.29 28.91 -80.63
N ARG A 68 14.07 28.68 -81.14
CA ARG A 68 12.88 28.61 -80.26
C ARG A 68 12.88 27.33 -79.39
N ARG A 69 13.40 26.24 -79.86
CA ARG A 69 13.49 24.99 -79.09
C ARG A 69 14.48 25.13 -77.95
N TRP A 70 15.65 25.72 -78.21
CA TRP A 70 16.64 26.04 -77.19
C TRP A 70 16.12 27.07 -76.17
N LEU A 71 15.35 28.05 -76.58
CA LEU A 71 14.71 28.98 -75.67
C LEU A 71 13.65 28.32 -74.77
N VAL A 72 12.84 27.38 -75.30
CA VAL A 72 11.87 26.63 -74.51
C VAL A 72 12.55 25.69 -73.53
N ILE A 73 13.58 24.96 -73.94
CA ILE A 73 14.36 24.10 -73.07
C ILE A 73 15.08 24.94 -72.00
N GLY A 74 15.73 26.05 -72.40
CA GLY A 74 16.39 26.98 -71.48
C GLY A 74 15.40 27.60 -70.48
N GLY A 75 14.20 27.99 -70.94
CA GLY A 75 13.13 28.49 -70.07
C GLY A 75 12.65 27.44 -69.09
N PHE A 76 12.52 26.20 -69.53
CA PHE A 76 12.14 25.10 -68.65
C PHE A 76 13.22 24.83 -67.54
N PHE A 77 14.47 24.84 -67.91
CA PHE A 77 15.57 24.69 -66.93
C PHE A 77 15.68 25.89 -66.01
N LEU A 78 15.46 27.10 -66.52
CA LEU A 78 15.41 28.31 -65.69
C LEU A 78 14.26 28.27 -64.70
N LEU A 79 13.08 27.79 -65.11
CA LEU A 79 11.91 27.62 -64.26
C LEU A 79 12.16 26.58 -63.16
N LEU A 80 12.83 25.42 -63.53
CA LEU A 80 13.24 24.40 -62.57
C LEU A 80 14.28 24.95 -61.59
N PHE A 81 15.27 25.68 -62.10
CA PHE A 81 16.26 26.34 -61.25
C PHE A 81 15.64 27.37 -60.32
N MET A 82 14.70 28.20 -60.82
CA MET A 82 13.97 29.18 -60.00
C MET A 82 13.11 28.48 -58.94
N ALA A 83 12.48 27.36 -59.28
CA ALA A 83 11.73 26.55 -58.32
C ALA A 83 12.63 25.98 -57.21
N LEU A 84 13.84 25.54 -57.57
CA LEU A 84 14.87 25.05 -56.61
C LEU A 84 15.35 26.21 -55.71
N VAL A 85 15.63 27.39 -56.28
CA VAL A 85 16.04 28.57 -55.50
C VAL A 85 14.91 29.05 -54.58
N LEU A 86 13.66 29.10 -55.09
CA LEU A 86 12.49 29.40 -54.24
C LEU A 86 12.28 28.37 -53.14
N ARG A 87 12.50 27.07 -53.44
CA ARG A 87 12.43 26.01 -52.43
C ARG A 87 13.54 26.16 -51.41
N LEU A 88 14.74 26.49 -51.85
CA LEU A 88 15.87 26.72 -50.94
C LEU A 88 15.63 27.98 -50.07
N PHE A 89 15.12 29.06 -50.66
CA PHE A 89 14.73 30.26 -49.93
C PHE A 89 13.65 29.97 -48.90
N PHE A 90 12.63 29.19 -49.29
CA PHE A 90 11.57 28.79 -48.35
C PHE A 90 12.15 28.00 -47.18
N LEU A 91 12.99 27.01 -47.44
CA LEU A 91 13.59 26.18 -46.38
C LEU A 91 14.58 26.94 -45.50
N GLN A 92 15.38 27.87 -46.09
CA GLN A 92 16.42 28.58 -45.34
C GLN A 92 15.97 29.85 -44.65
N ILE A 93 14.90 30.48 -45.11
CA ILE A 93 14.48 31.78 -44.57
C ILE A 93 13.09 31.69 -43.91
N LEU A 94 12.10 31.12 -44.58
CA LEU A 94 10.73 31.09 -44.05
C LEU A 94 10.52 29.96 -43.06
N ASP A 95 11.13 28.79 -43.33
CA ASP A 95 10.98 27.58 -42.50
C ASP A 95 12.19 27.31 -41.62
N TYR A 96 13.14 28.27 -41.54
CA TYR A 96 14.37 28.14 -40.75
C TYR A 96 14.07 27.86 -39.29
N LYS A 97 13.15 28.58 -38.66
CA LYS A 97 12.80 28.37 -37.23
C LYS A 97 12.21 27.00 -36.95
N SER A 98 11.35 26.51 -37.85
CA SER A 98 10.71 25.20 -37.69
C SER A 98 11.71 24.07 -37.98
N SER A 99 12.57 24.26 -38.99
CA SER A 99 13.64 23.31 -39.33
C SER A 99 14.69 23.21 -38.23
N VAL A 100 15.12 24.35 -37.68
CA VAL A 100 16.04 24.39 -36.52
C VAL A 100 15.39 23.77 -35.30
N ALA A 101 14.12 24.07 -35.00
CA ALA A 101 13.38 23.44 -33.89
C ALA A 101 13.28 21.92 -34.06
N THR A 102 13.05 21.44 -35.30
CA THR A 102 13.00 20.01 -35.60
C THR A 102 14.37 19.34 -35.44
N VAL A 103 15.44 19.98 -35.92
CA VAL A 103 16.82 19.47 -35.71
C VAL A 103 17.17 19.44 -34.21
N GLN A 104 16.87 20.52 -33.49
CA GLN A 104 17.09 20.57 -32.04
C GLN A 104 16.28 19.50 -31.29
N SER A 105 15.00 19.30 -31.65
CA SER A 105 14.18 18.26 -31.03
C SER A 105 14.67 16.84 -31.34
N ASN A 106 15.31 16.64 -32.48
CA ASN A 106 15.88 15.35 -32.87
C ASN A 106 17.29 15.09 -32.30
N SER A 107 18.04 16.17 -32.01
CA SER A 107 19.40 16.08 -31.46
C SER A 107 19.48 16.21 -29.93
N LEU A 108 18.39 16.64 -29.29
CA LEU A 108 18.34 16.81 -27.83
C LEU A 108 17.47 15.72 -27.19
N ARG A 109 18.00 15.05 -26.19
CA ARG A 109 17.27 14.10 -25.35
C ARG A 109 17.26 14.56 -23.91
N VAL A 110 16.07 14.57 -23.32
CA VAL A 110 15.93 14.84 -21.88
C VAL A 110 15.98 13.49 -21.15
N SER A 111 17.00 13.31 -20.33
CA SER A 111 17.15 12.18 -19.43
C SER A 111 16.79 12.63 -18.01
N THR A 112 16.01 11.84 -17.30
CA THR A 112 15.67 12.09 -15.91
C THR A 112 16.81 11.62 -14.99
N ILE A 113 17.19 12.45 -14.03
CA ILE A 113 18.10 12.10 -12.94
C ILE A 113 17.24 11.84 -11.71
N PRO A 114 17.07 10.58 -11.28
CA PRO A 114 16.21 10.27 -10.14
C PRO A 114 16.66 10.97 -8.87
N ALA A 115 15.73 11.51 -8.11
CA ALA A 115 16.02 12.06 -6.80
C ALA A 115 16.29 10.94 -5.79
N THR A 116 17.22 11.18 -4.88
CA THR A 116 17.37 10.33 -3.69
C THR A 116 16.12 10.48 -2.83
N ARG A 117 15.48 9.37 -2.52
CA ARG A 117 14.26 9.35 -1.72
C ARG A 117 14.56 9.73 -0.26
N GLY A 118 13.68 10.48 0.40
CA GLY A 118 13.80 10.81 1.81
C GLY A 118 13.83 9.55 2.70
N ILE A 119 14.44 9.60 3.84
CA ILE A 119 14.50 8.48 4.80
C ILE A 119 13.27 8.48 5.70
N ILE A 120 13.02 7.33 6.38
CA ILE A 120 12.01 7.22 7.42
C ILE A 120 12.76 6.87 8.72
N THR A 121 12.52 7.62 9.78
CA THR A 121 13.17 7.40 11.07
C THR A 121 12.15 7.05 12.13
N ASP A 122 12.62 6.39 13.18
CA ASP A 122 11.87 6.27 14.42
C ASP A 122 11.76 7.62 15.14
N ARG A 123 11.08 7.64 16.27
CA ARG A 123 10.89 8.85 17.09
C ARG A 123 12.18 9.45 17.68
N THR A 124 13.26 8.67 17.73
CA THR A 124 14.57 9.11 18.27
C THR A 124 15.53 9.56 17.18
N GLY A 125 15.13 9.43 15.90
CA GLY A 125 15.91 9.79 14.72
C GLY A 125 16.75 8.65 14.15
N HIS A 126 16.60 7.41 14.63
CA HIS A 126 17.23 6.23 14.05
C HIS A 126 16.55 5.85 12.73
N PRO A 127 17.30 5.54 11.66
CA PRO A 127 16.73 5.19 10.38
C PRO A 127 16.05 3.80 10.44
N LEU A 128 14.74 3.77 10.19
CA LEU A 128 13.96 2.55 9.93
C LEU A 128 14.01 2.18 8.46
N VAL A 129 14.05 3.20 7.58
CA VAL A 129 14.22 3.05 6.14
C VAL A 129 15.27 4.06 5.69
N ALA A 130 16.37 3.56 5.16
CA ALA A 130 17.50 4.32 4.66
C ALA A 130 17.65 4.18 3.14
N ASN A 131 18.73 4.76 2.61
CA ASN A 131 19.17 4.54 1.25
C ASN A 131 20.62 4.09 1.25
N VAL A 132 20.93 3.11 0.42
CA VAL A 132 22.30 2.66 0.15
C VAL A 132 22.64 2.95 -1.31
N THR A 133 23.86 3.38 -1.56
CA THR A 133 24.36 3.49 -2.93
C THR A 133 24.86 2.12 -3.39
N THR A 134 24.28 1.61 -4.47
CA THR A 134 24.70 0.36 -5.10
C THR A 134 25.15 0.63 -6.53
N THR A 135 26.10 -0.13 -7.02
CA THR A 135 26.56 -0.01 -8.40
C THR A 135 25.75 -0.94 -9.30
N GLU A 136 25.11 -0.36 -10.30
CA GLU A 136 24.27 -1.06 -11.28
C GLU A 136 24.98 -1.16 -12.62
N ILE A 137 24.93 -2.35 -13.24
CA ILE A 137 25.39 -2.57 -14.60
C ILE A 137 24.20 -2.49 -15.54
N ARG A 138 24.31 -1.63 -16.55
CA ARG A 138 23.31 -1.44 -17.59
C ARG A 138 23.90 -1.78 -18.96
N LEU A 139 23.06 -2.28 -19.88
CA LEU A 139 23.44 -2.63 -21.24
C LEU A 139 22.55 -1.91 -22.25
N SER A 140 23.19 -1.24 -23.22
CA SER A 140 22.48 -0.64 -24.36
C SER A 140 21.86 -1.72 -25.24
N ARG A 141 20.55 -1.58 -25.55
CA ARG A 141 19.85 -2.50 -26.46
C ARG A 141 20.43 -2.48 -27.89
N ALA A 142 20.81 -1.27 -28.34
CA ALA A 142 21.40 -1.08 -29.66
C ALA A 142 22.74 -1.81 -29.74
N GLU A 143 23.64 -1.62 -28.78
CA GLU A 143 24.93 -2.28 -28.72
C GLU A 143 24.82 -3.81 -28.54
N ALA A 144 23.85 -4.26 -27.72
CA ALA A 144 23.57 -5.68 -27.55
C ALA A 144 23.06 -6.37 -28.83
N ALA A 145 22.47 -5.60 -29.75
CA ALA A 145 22.06 -6.09 -31.08
C ALA A 145 23.23 -6.11 -32.05
N LEU A 146 24.12 -5.09 -32.01
CA LEU A 146 25.31 -5.00 -32.86
C LEU A 146 26.40 -6.01 -32.45
N HIS A 147 26.52 -6.27 -31.16
CA HIS A 147 27.51 -7.14 -30.54
C HIS A 147 26.89 -8.31 -29.78
N PRO A 148 26.31 -9.33 -30.43
CA PRO A 148 25.57 -10.42 -29.77
C PRO A 148 26.37 -11.20 -28.71
N THR A 149 27.71 -11.25 -28.87
CA THR A 149 28.63 -11.95 -27.96
C THR A 149 28.69 -11.32 -26.55
N ILE A 150 28.38 -10.02 -26.41
CA ILE A 150 28.46 -9.30 -25.16
C ILE A 150 27.57 -9.92 -24.08
N LYS A 151 26.43 -10.50 -24.49
CA LYS A 151 25.51 -11.18 -23.56
C LYS A 151 26.15 -12.41 -22.93
N GLY A 152 26.94 -13.14 -23.70
CA GLY A 152 27.73 -14.28 -23.21
C GLY A 152 28.85 -13.86 -22.27
N SER A 153 29.57 -12.78 -22.60
CA SER A 153 30.64 -12.23 -21.76
C SER A 153 30.07 -11.71 -20.41
N LEU A 154 28.95 -10.97 -20.47
CA LEU A 154 28.27 -10.52 -19.26
C LEU A 154 27.74 -11.70 -18.43
N ALA A 155 27.14 -12.70 -19.06
CA ALA A 155 26.64 -13.90 -18.36
C ALA A 155 27.79 -14.60 -17.59
N SER A 156 28.94 -14.78 -18.23
CA SER A 156 30.11 -15.40 -17.60
C SER A 156 30.68 -14.59 -16.44
N LEU A 157 30.68 -13.25 -16.58
CA LEU A 157 31.22 -12.35 -15.56
C LEU A 157 30.27 -12.16 -14.35
N THR A 158 28.97 -12.08 -14.62
CA THR A 158 27.95 -11.75 -13.60
C THR A 158 27.30 -12.98 -12.97
N GLY A 159 27.45 -14.16 -13.57
CA GLY A 159 26.76 -15.39 -13.17
C GLY A 159 25.28 -15.44 -13.61
N LEU A 160 24.80 -14.44 -14.35
CA LEU A 160 23.45 -14.44 -14.92
C LEU A 160 23.37 -15.35 -16.15
N SER A 161 22.20 -15.93 -16.41
CA SER A 161 21.98 -16.64 -17.66
C SER A 161 21.74 -15.64 -18.81
N VAL A 162 22.12 -16.03 -20.03
CA VAL A 162 21.81 -15.25 -21.24
C VAL A 162 20.30 -15.06 -21.42
N ALA A 163 19.50 -16.04 -20.98
CA ALA A 163 18.04 -15.94 -21.00
C ALA A 163 17.54 -14.80 -20.09
N GLN A 164 18.10 -14.66 -18.91
CA GLN A 164 17.80 -13.56 -17.99
C GLN A 164 18.17 -12.22 -18.62
N ILE A 165 19.40 -12.08 -19.14
CA ILE A 165 19.86 -10.85 -19.80
C ILE A 165 18.94 -10.47 -20.97
N ASN A 166 18.47 -11.44 -21.75
CA ASN A 166 17.51 -11.17 -22.83
C ASN A 166 16.14 -10.72 -22.31
N ALA A 167 15.66 -11.29 -21.19
CA ALA A 167 14.41 -10.88 -20.54
C ALA A 167 14.53 -9.44 -20.03
N ASP A 168 15.65 -9.07 -19.40
CA ASP A 168 15.90 -7.73 -18.90
C ASP A 168 15.98 -6.70 -20.03
N LEU A 169 16.64 -7.04 -21.15
CA LEU A 169 16.67 -6.22 -22.36
C LEU A 169 15.29 -6.06 -23.02
N ALA A 170 14.43 -7.07 -22.94
CA ALA A 170 13.07 -7.04 -23.50
C ALA A 170 12.06 -6.33 -22.60
N ASN A 171 12.44 -5.98 -21.37
CA ASN A 171 11.53 -5.36 -20.41
C ASN A 171 11.07 -3.98 -20.92
N VAL A 172 9.77 -3.88 -21.23
CA VAL A 172 9.11 -2.69 -21.77
C VAL A 172 8.95 -1.55 -20.77
N GLN A 173 9.21 -1.80 -19.49
CA GLN A 173 9.14 -0.81 -18.43
C GLN A 173 10.24 0.26 -18.57
N TYR A 174 11.40 -0.13 -19.10
CA TYR A 174 12.51 0.79 -19.32
C TYR A 174 12.42 1.42 -20.72
N ASP A 175 12.75 2.70 -20.80
CA ASP A 175 12.84 3.44 -22.05
C ASP A 175 13.70 2.64 -23.06
N PRO A 176 13.19 2.34 -24.27
CA PRO A 176 13.91 1.55 -25.26
C PRO A 176 15.23 2.17 -25.71
N TYR A 177 15.39 3.47 -25.55
CA TYR A 177 16.61 4.20 -25.94
C TYR A 177 17.61 4.36 -24.81
N GLN A 178 17.25 4.01 -23.57
CA GLN A 178 18.17 3.99 -22.44
C GLN A 178 18.76 2.59 -22.24
N PRO A 179 19.99 2.49 -21.72
CA PRO A 179 20.57 1.21 -21.32
C PRO A 179 19.70 0.53 -20.26
N ALA A 180 19.32 -0.73 -20.50
CA ALA A 180 18.52 -1.52 -19.57
C ALA A 180 19.39 -1.99 -18.38
N PRO A 181 18.86 -1.98 -17.14
CA PRO A 181 19.55 -2.54 -15.98
C PRO A 181 19.64 -4.06 -16.12
N ILE A 182 20.84 -4.61 -15.97
CA ILE A 182 21.12 -6.04 -16.07
C ILE A 182 21.51 -6.63 -14.72
N LEU A 183 22.32 -5.92 -13.93
CA LEU A 183 22.73 -6.34 -12.60
C LEU A 183 22.60 -5.18 -11.63
N ALA A 184 21.76 -5.34 -10.63
CA ALA A 184 21.34 -4.28 -9.73
C ALA A 184 22.32 -4.01 -8.58
N ASN A 185 23.20 -4.93 -8.24
CA ASN A 185 24.18 -4.80 -7.16
C ASN A 185 25.46 -5.52 -7.59
N ALA A 186 26.24 -4.86 -8.44
CA ALA A 186 27.47 -5.43 -8.96
C ALA A 186 28.56 -5.44 -7.90
N SER A 187 29.26 -6.54 -7.77
CA SER A 187 30.43 -6.62 -6.88
C SER A 187 31.54 -5.71 -7.38
N PRO A 188 32.40 -5.18 -6.48
CA PRO A 188 33.53 -4.35 -6.87
C PRO A 188 34.43 -5.00 -7.93
N SER A 189 34.63 -6.31 -7.87
CA SER A 189 35.44 -7.06 -8.83
C SER A 189 34.86 -7.05 -10.25
N VAL A 190 33.53 -7.21 -10.36
CA VAL A 190 32.81 -7.14 -11.65
C VAL A 190 32.89 -5.72 -12.22
N VAL A 191 32.68 -4.72 -11.37
CA VAL A 191 32.77 -3.30 -11.76
C VAL A 191 34.17 -2.95 -12.26
N GLU A 192 35.22 -3.36 -11.53
CA GLU A 192 36.59 -3.11 -11.88
C GLU A 192 36.97 -3.80 -13.22
N PHE A 193 36.55 -5.07 -13.39
CA PHE A 193 36.80 -5.81 -14.59
C PHE A 193 36.22 -5.11 -15.83
N ILE A 194 34.94 -4.68 -15.76
CA ILE A 194 34.28 -3.96 -16.86
C ILE A 194 35.00 -2.63 -17.17
N LYS A 195 35.41 -1.89 -16.14
CA LYS A 195 36.11 -0.61 -16.29
C LYS A 195 37.51 -0.76 -16.91
N LEU A 196 38.17 -1.87 -16.65
CA LEU A 196 39.50 -2.17 -17.20
C LEU A 196 39.45 -2.72 -18.63
N HIS A 197 38.33 -3.33 -19.05
CA HIS A 197 38.18 -3.98 -20.36
C HIS A 197 37.04 -3.35 -21.19
N PRO A 198 36.99 -2.02 -21.39
CA PRO A 198 35.86 -1.36 -22.06
C PRO A 198 35.64 -1.83 -23.50
N ALA A 199 36.70 -2.29 -24.19
CA ALA A 199 36.60 -2.84 -25.54
C ALA A 199 35.88 -4.20 -25.62
N GLU A 200 35.85 -4.97 -24.55
CA GLU A 200 35.14 -6.25 -24.45
C GLU A 200 33.67 -6.07 -24.07
N PHE A 201 33.31 -4.89 -23.53
CA PHE A 201 31.96 -4.57 -23.05
C PHE A 201 31.39 -3.30 -23.70
N PRO A 202 31.29 -3.24 -25.04
CA PRO A 202 30.70 -2.09 -25.71
C PRO A 202 29.23 -1.92 -25.31
N GLY A 203 28.83 -0.66 -25.00
CA GLY A 203 27.48 -0.33 -24.57
C GLY A 203 27.09 -0.76 -23.13
N VAL A 204 28.04 -1.30 -22.36
CA VAL A 204 27.88 -1.52 -20.94
C VAL A 204 28.24 -0.24 -20.18
N SER A 205 27.33 0.19 -19.32
CA SER A 205 27.54 1.32 -18.41
C SER A 205 27.45 0.87 -16.96
N VAL A 206 28.27 1.49 -16.12
CA VAL A 206 28.32 1.26 -14.68
C VAL A 206 27.84 2.53 -13.98
N LEU A 207 26.77 2.46 -13.24
CA LEU A 207 26.13 3.61 -12.60
C LEU A 207 25.92 3.35 -11.11
N ASP A 208 26.21 4.35 -10.30
CA ASP A 208 25.84 4.33 -8.89
C ASP A 208 24.40 4.82 -8.75
N VAL A 209 23.55 3.95 -8.18
CA VAL A 209 22.13 4.21 -7.97
C VAL A 209 21.79 4.14 -6.50
N SER A 210 20.89 5.03 -6.06
CA SER A 210 20.36 5.02 -4.70
C SER A 210 19.23 3.99 -4.61
N ARG A 211 19.35 3.01 -3.71
CA ARG A 211 18.34 1.98 -3.44
C ARG A 211 17.86 2.05 -2.00
N ARG A 212 16.64 1.62 -1.77
CA ARG A 212 16.11 1.49 -0.41
C ARG A 212 16.86 0.41 0.37
N GLU A 213 17.01 0.65 1.66
CA GLU A 213 17.53 -0.29 2.63
C GLU A 213 16.67 -0.25 3.88
N TYR A 214 16.39 -1.42 4.44
CA TYR A 214 15.70 -1.60 5.71
C TYR A 214 16.73 -2.20 6.70
N PRO A 215 17.41 -1.35 7.50
CA PRO A 215 18.62 -1.74 8.26
C PRO A 215 18.37 -2.85 9.28
N ASN A 216 17.14 -2.96 9.81
CA ASN A 216 16.77 -3.89 10.88
C ASN A 216 16.36 -5.28 10.38
N GLY A 217 16.95 -5.76 9.30
CA GLY A 217 16.62 -7.06 8.72
C GLY A 217 15.44 -7.03 7.75
N GLY A 218 14.63 -5.95 7.77
CA GLY A 218 13.52 -5.72 6.84
C GLY A 218 12.18 -6.30 7.26
N ASP A 219 12.07 -6.93 8.42
CA ASP A 219 10.85 -7.55 8.97
C ASP A 219 10.19 -6.72 10.08
N VAL A 220 10.88 -5.72 10.62
CA VAL A 220 10.36 -4.83 11.67
C VAL A 220 9.36 -3.84 11.11
N GLY A 221 8.12 -3.88 11.59
CA GLY A 221 7.06 -2.96 11.20
C GLY A 221 6.73 -2.98 9.71
N SER A 222 6.82 -4.13 9.04
CA SER A 222 6.76 -4.23 7.58
C SER A 222 5.49 -3.64 6.98
N GLN A 223 4.31 -3.86 7.57
CA GLN A 223 3.03 -3.32 7.08
C GLN A 223 2.89 -1.82 7.34
N VAL A 224 3.55 -1.30 8.39
CA VAL A 224 3.56 0.13 8.72
C VAL A 224 4.50 0.89 7.81
N LEU A 225 5.75 0.44 7.68
CA LEU A 225 6.74 1.10 6.84
C LEU A 225 6.36 1.02 5.36
N GLY A 226 5.95 -0.16 4.91
CA GLY A 226 5.63 -0.41 3.51
C GLY A 226 6.88 -0.52 2.63
N TYR A 227 6.65 -0.72 1.34
CA TYR A 227 7.72 -0.90 0.35
C TYR A 227 7.52 -0.02 -0.89
N VAL A 228 8.60 0.17 -1.61
CA VAL A 228 8.60 0.81 -2.93
C VAL A 228 8.65 -0.25 -4.03
N GLY A 229 7.99 0.05 -5.13
CA GLY A 229 7.99 -0.84 -6.30
C GLY A 229 7.82 -0.07 -7.59
N PRO A 230 7.96 -0.75 -8.74
CA PRO A 230 7.75 -0.15 -10.05
C PRO A 230 6.37 0.47 -10.19
N ILE A 231 6.30 1.64 -10.82
CA ILE A 231 5.02 2.30 -11.07
C ILE A 231 4.24 1.59 -12.18
N THR A 232 2.94 1.50 -12.04
CA THR A 232 2.04 0.95 -13.06
C THR A 232 1.45 2.06 -13.94
N GLY A 233 0.99 1.71 -15.15
CA GLY A 233 0.33 2.67 -16.03
C GLY A 233 -0.90 3.33 -15.40
N ALA A 234 -1.66 2.61 -14.57
CA ALA A 234 -2.80 3.14 -13.83
C ALA A 234 -2.36 4.17 -12.76
N GLU A 235 -1.26 3.91 -12.06
CA GLU A 235 -0.71 4.85 -11.08
C GLU A 235 -0.14 6.12 -11.75
N ILE A 236 0.44 6.02 -12.94
CA ILE A 236 0.86 7.19 -13.74
C ILE A 236 -0.37 8.03 -14.10
N GLN A 237 -1.43 7.40 -14.60
CA GLN A 237 -2.68 8.08 -14.94
C GLN A 237 -3.36 8.72 -13.72
N ALA A 238 -3.29 8.10 -12.56
CA ALA A 238 -3.80 8.66 -11.31
C ALA A 238 -2.96 9.86 -10.78
N ASN A 239 -1.70 10.01 -11.27
CA ASN A 239 -0.76 11.05 -10.84
C ASN A 239 -0.21 11.88 -12.02
N PRO A 240 -1.04 12.48 -12.90
CA PRO A 240 -0.63 13.02 -14.20
C PRO A 240 0.37 14.18 -14.10
N ASN A 241 0.38 14.92 -12.99
CA ASN A 241 1.21 16.12 -12.80
C ASN A 241 2.44 15.89 -11.93
N GLN A 242 2.73 14.63 -11.56
CA GLN A 242 3.82 14.29 -10.68
C GLN A 242 5.15 14.00 -11.41
N GLY A 243 5.15 13.99 -12.75
CA GLY A 243 6.34 13.75 -13.57
C GLY A 243 6.89 12.33 -13.47
N TYR A 244 6.04 11.33 -13.18
CA TYR A 244 6.44 9.92 -13.20
C TYR A 244 6.73 9.45 -14.63
N GLN A 245 7.81 8.68 -14.78
CA GLN A 245 8.15 7.94 -15.98
C GLN A 245 7.79 6.46 -15.79
N THR A 246 7.80 5.68 -16.85
CA THR A 246 7.47 4.25 -16.81
C THR A 246 8.46 3.43 -15.97
N ASP A 247 9.70 3.89 -15.83
CA ASP A 247 10.76 3.30 -15.02
C ASP A 247 10.83 3.84 -13.58
N SER A 248 9.94 4.77 -13.21
CA SER A 248 9.88 5.33 -11.87
C SER A 248 9.46 4.29 -10.83
N THR A 249 9.89 4.49 -9.59
CA THR A 249 9.40 3.74 -8.43
C THR A 249 8.45 4.58 -7.60
N ILE A 250 7.43 3.93 -7.01
CA ILE A 250 6.45 4.57 -6.14
C ILE A 250 6.28 3.79 -4.84
N GLY A 251 5.91 4.46 -3.75
CA GLY A 251 5.49 3.77 -2.52
C GLY A 251 4.21 2.99 -2.75
N LYS A 252 4.18 1.71 -2.40
CA LYS A 252 3.06 0.79 -2.65
C LYS A 252 2.15 0.62 -1.45
N THR A 253 2.71 0.58 -0.26
CA THR A 253 1.97 0.36 0.99
C THR A 253 2.55 1.21 2.12
N GLY A 254 1.87 1.25 3.25
CA GLY A 254 2.35 1.87 4.49
C GLY A 254 2.74 3.35 4.36
N ILE A 255 3.68 3.78 5.17
CA ILE A 255 4.24 5.14 5.19
C ILE A 255 4.85 5.52 3.84
N GLU A 256 5.50 4.56 3.15
CA GLU A 256 6.06 4.78 1.82
C GLU A 256 5.01 5.24 0.80
N ALA A 257 3.79 4.74 0.89
CA ALA A 257 2.68 5.14 0.02
C ALA A 257 1.99 6.41 0.51
N PHE A 258 1.68 6.51 1.82
CA PHE A 258 0.95 7.63 2.37
C PHE A 258 1.74 8.95 2.26
N TYR A 259 3.04 8.90 2.57
CA TYR A 259 3.95 10.05 2.53
C TYR A 259 4.76 10.14 1.23
N VAL A 260 4.32 9.49 0.14
CA VAL A 260 5.05 9.47 -1.14
C VAL A 260 5.39 10.87 -1.65
N HIS A 261 4.52 11.85 -1.45
CA HIS A 261 4.70 13.23 -1.89
C HIS A 261 5.94 13.91 -1.24
N TYR A 262 6.21 13.60 0.02
CA TYR A 262 7.38 14.12 0.74
C TYR A 262 8.62 13.26 0.48
N LEU A 263 8.45 11.95 0.54
CA LEU A 263 9.57 11.00 0.44
C LEU A 263 10.21 10.96 -0.94
N ARG A 264 9.46 11.15 -2.03
CA ARG A 264 9.96 10.99 -3.40
C ARG A 264 11.06 11.99 -3.76
N GLY A 265 10.97 13.23 -3.28
CA GLY A 265 11.81 14.31 -3.74
C GLY A 265 11.38 14.84 -5.13
N LYS A 266 12.27 15.56 -5.78
CA LYS A 266 12.03 16.07 -7.14
C LYS A 266 13.20 15.67 -8.04
N ASP A 267 12.88 14.92 -9.09
CA ASP A 267 13.85 14.46 -10.05
C ASP A 267 14.52 15.64 -10.77
N GLY A 268 15.81 15.49 -11.06
CA GLY A 268 16.56 16.36 -11.92
C GLY A 268 16.40 15.98 -13.39
N THR A 269 16.92 16.79 -14.27
CA THR A 269 16.91 16.53 -15.72
C THR A 269 18.28 16.80 -16.30
N SER A 270 18.70 15.97 -17.26
CA SER A 270 19.89 16.22 -18.08
C SER A 270 19.45 16.24 -19.54
N THR A 271 19.64 17.37 -20.20
CA THR A 271 19.44 17.49 -21.64
C THR A 271 20.75 17.10 -22.33
N LEU A 272 20.71 15.96 -23.00
CA LEU A 272 21.86 15.36 -23.70
C LEU A 272 21.77 15.71 -25.19
N GLU A 273 22.88 16.11 -25.78
CA GLU A 273 23.01 16.20 -27.24
C GLU A 273 23.42 14.83 -27.80
N VAL A 274 22.69 14.38 -28.84
CA VAL A 274 22.94 13.09 -29.48
C VAL A 274 23.17 13.28 -31.00
N ASN A 275 24.02 12.43 -31.58
CA ASN A 275 24.22 12.39 -33.02
C ASN A 275 23.12 11.58 -33.75
N ALA A 276 23.22 11.47 -35.07
CA ALA A 276 22.27 10.71 -35.88
C ALA A 276 22.25 9.19 -35.59
N GLN A 277 23.30 8.67 -34.97
CA GLN A 277 23.43 7.29 -34.46
C GLN A 277 22.94 7.13 -33.03
N ASN A 278 22.47 8.23 -32.43
CA ASN A 278 22.00 8.28 -31.04
C ASN A 278 23.11 8.17 -29.98
N ASP A 279 24.38 8.43 -30.37
CA ASP A 279 25.48 8.51 -29.41
C ASP A 279 25.45 9.86 -28.68
N ILE A 280 25.73 9.82 -27.37
CA ILE A 280 25.73 11.01 -26.52
C ILE A 280 26.99 11.83 -26.78
N LEU A 281 26.84 13.04 -27.30
CA LEU A 281 27.91 13.98 -27.57
C LEU A 281 28.29 14.80 -26.32
N GLY A 282 27.32 15.04 -25.44
CA GLY A 282 27.52 15.77 -24.20
C GLY A 282 26.21 16.19 -23.52
N ALA A 283 26.34 16.78 -22.33
CA ALA A 283 25.21 17.40 -21.64
C ALA A 283 25.16 18.91 -21.92
N VAL A 284 24.04 19.39 -22.46
CA VAL A 284 23.83 20.81 -22.79
C VAL A 284 23.33 21.57 -21.55
N HIS A 285 22.44 20.92 -20.79
CA HIS A 285 21.85 21.51 -19.58
C HIS A 285 21.56 20.41 -18.55
N THR A 286 21.89 20.68 -17.29
CA THR A 286 21.58 19.75 -16.18
C THR A 286 20.93 20.50 -15.03
N THR A 287 19.79 20.02 -14.59
CA THR A 287 19.14 20.46 -13.35
C THR A 287 19.35 19.36 -12.30
N ALA A 288 19.98 19.71 -11.19
CA ALA A 288 20.22 18.77 -10.10
C ALA A 288 18.90 18.29 -9.46
N PRO A 289 18.81 17.02 -9.07
CA PRO A 289 17.66 16.51 -8.33
C PRO A 289 17.61 17.11 -6.92
N LYS A 290 16.40 17.19 -6.35
CA LYS A 290 16.20 17.57 -4.95
C LYS A 290 15.85 16.33 -4.15
N VAL A 291 16.61 16.05 -3.11
CA VAL A 291 16.39 14.92 -2.18
C VAL A 291 15.02 15.04 -1.52
N GLY A 292 14.35 13.92 -1.33
CA GLY A 292 13.08 13.84 -0.61
C GLY A 292 13.22 14.20 0.88
N ASP A 293 12.10 14.58 1.48
CA ASP A 293 12.02 14.95 2.88
C ASP A 293 12.00 13.69 3.75
N THR A 294 12.54 13.80 4.95
CA THR A 294 12.52 12.74 5.96
C THR A 294 11.22 12.73 6.71
N VAL A 295 10.60 11.55 6.88
CA VAL A 295 9.45 11.35 7.76
C VAL A 295 9.94 10.78 9.09
N VAL A 296 9.70 11.53 10.18
CA VAL A 296 9.98 11.10 11.55
C VAL A 296 8.70 10.50 12.12
N LEU A 297 8.76 9.25 12.56
CA LEU A 297 7.60 8.53 13.09
C LEU A 297 7.46 8.71 14.61
N ASN A 298 6.26 8.45 15.12
CA ASN A 298 5.99 8.26 16.55
C ASN A 298 6.42 6.88 17.04
N ILE A 299 6.69 5.95 16.13
CA ILE A 299 7.13 4.58 16.42
C ILE A 299 8.47 4.61 17.18
N ASP A 300 8.55 3.82 18.25
CA ASP A 300 9.79 3.47 18.92
C ASP A 300 10.29 2.15 18.35
N GLU A 301 11.48 2.16 17.74
CA GLU A 301 12.05 0.99 17.05
C GLU A 301 12.17 -0.24 17.93
N GLY A 302 12.68 -0.04 19.17
CA GLY A 302 12.86 -1.14 20.11
C GLY A 302 11.54 -1.78 20.54
N LEU A 303 10.54 -0.92 20.79
CA LEU A 303 9.18 -1.36 21.11
C LEU A 303 8.52 -2.08 19.92
N GLN A 304 8.68 -1.54 18.70
CA GLN A 304 8.14 -2.18 17.49
C GLN A 304 8.69 -3.58 17.30
N LYS A 305 10.03 -3.73 17.41
CA LYS A 305 10.69 -5.02 17.27
C LYS A 305 10.24 -6.01 18.35
N ALA A 306 10.09 -5.55 19.59
CA ALA A 306 9.59 -6.39 20.68
C ALA A 306 8.14 -6.84 20.42
N LEU A 307 7.27 -5.91 20.00
CA LEU A 307 5.85 -6.20 19.72
C LEU A 307 5.69 -7.18 18.55
N ASP A 308 6.47 -7.00 17.46
CA ASP A 308 6.48 -7.95 16.33
C ASP A 308 6.90 -9.36 16.79
N GLY A 309 7.92 -9.43 17.63
CA GLY A 309 8.41 -10.68 18.20
C GLY A 309 7.38 -11.36 19.10
N TYR A 310 6.76 -10.62 20.03
CA TYR A 310 5.73 -11.15 20.93
C TYR A 310 4.52 -11.67 20.16
N LEU A 311 3.97 -10.87 19.23
CA LEU A 311 2.82 -11.29 18.42
C LEU A 311 3.12 -12.57 17.62
N ALA A 312 4.28 -12.63 16.97
CA ALA A 312 4.67 -13.79 16.17
C ALA A 312 4.90 -15.04 17.03
N SER A 313 5.62 -14.91 18.16
CA SER A 313 5.91 -16.04 19.05
C SER A 313 4.64 -16.62 19.67
N ASP A 314 3.72 -15.76 20.12
CA ASP A 314 2.47 -16.20 20.72
C ASP A 314 1.53 -16.86 19.72
N ILE A 315 1.38 -16.31 18.52
CA ILE A 315 0.60 -16.96 17.46
C ILE A 315 1.16 -18.36 17.16
N LEU A 316 2.49 -18.49 17.08
CA LEU A 316 3.15 -19.78 16.83
C LEU A 316 3.03 -20.75 18.01
N ALA A 317 3.00 -20.25 19.23
CA ALA A 317 2.78 -21.04 20.45
C ALA A 317 1.32 -21.54 20.51
N VAL A 318 0.35 -20.67 20.27
CA VAL A 318 -1.08 -20.99 20.22
C VAL A 318 -1.39 -22.08 19.20
N ARG A 319 -0.80 -22.01 18.00
CA ARG A 319 -0.95 -23.08 16.98
C ARG A 319 -0.47 -24.46 17.43
N LYS A 320 0.41 -24.51 18.42
CA LYS A 320 0.96 -25.77 18.97
C LYS A 320 0.22 -26.23 20.23
N SER A 321 -0.47 -25.34 20.93
CA SER A 321 -1.25 -25.64 22.13
C SER A 321 -2.57 -26.33 21.77
N THR A 322 -3.14 -27.01 22.74
CA THR A 322 -4.52 -27.51 22.65
C THR A 322 -5.36 -26.65 23.58
N ASP A 323 -6.40 -26.05 23.03
CA ASP A 323 -7.36 -25.26 23.81
C ASP A 323 -8.03 -26.17 24.86
N PRO A 324 -8.01 -25.78 26.14
CA PRO A 324 -8.50 -26.64 27.22
C PRO A 324 -10.00 -26.89 27.19
N ILE A 325 -10.77 -26.04 26.48
CA ILE A 325 -12.24 -26.10 26.44
C ILE A 325 -12.70 -26.76 25.15
N SER A 326 -12.25 -26.28 23.99
CA SER A 326 -12.61 -26.87 22.70
C SER A 326 -11.90 -28.17 22.39
N HIS A 327 -10.80 -28.49 23.11
CA HIS A 327 -9.90 -29.61 22.87
C HIS A 327 -9.31 -29.65 21.45
N LYS A 328 -9.32 -28.51 20.74
CA LYS A 328 -8.75 -28.34 19.41
C LYS A 328 -7.48 -27.48 19.47
N ARG A 329 -6.72 -27.50 18.40
CA ARG A 329 -5.60 -26.58 18.19
C ARG A 329 -6.11 -25.36 17.44
N PRO A 330 -6.07 -24.17 18.04
CA PRO A 330 -6.50 -22.96 17.35
C PRO A 330 -5.63 -22.72 16.12
N PRO A 331 -6.21 -22.41 14.96
CA PRO A 331 -5.43 -22.13 13.75
C PRO A 331 -4.67 -20.82 13.85
N ALA A 332 -5.10 -19.88 14.67
CA ALA A 332 -4.48 -18.57 14.93
C ALA A 332 -3.97 -17.94 13.62
N LEU A 333 -4.90 -17.67 12.69
CA LEU A 333 -4.58 -17.40 11.28
C LEU A 333 -3.74 -16.15 11.09
N ASN A 334 -4.12 -15.07 11.77
CA ASN A 334 -3.48 -13.77 11.72
C ASN A 334 -3.71 -13.02 13.03
N GLY A 335 -3.01 -11.91 13.21
CA GLY A 335 -3.19 -11.08 14.37
C GLY A 335 -2.65 -9.67 14.19
N ALA A 336 -3.01 -8.80 15.12
CA ALA A 336 -2.51 -7.45 15.21
C ALA A 336 -2.29 -7.04 16.66
N ALA A 337 -1.28 -6.22 16.91
CA ALA A 337 -1.05 -5.58 18.19
C ALA A 337 -0.65 -4.13 18.01
N ILE A 338 -1.13 -3.25 18.90
CA ILE A 338 -0.92 -1.80 18.79
C ILE A 338 -0.59 -1.23 20.17
N VAL A 339 0.31 -0.26 20.20
CA VAL A 339 0.59 0.57 21.37
C VAL A 339 0.31 2.03 21.03
N LEU A 340 -0.62 2.66 21.78
CA LEU A 340 -0.99 4.08 21.63
C LEU A 340 -0.61 4.89 22.88
N ASP A 341 -0.26 6.16 22.69
CA ASP A 341 -0.30 7.16 23.76
C ASP A 341 -1.72 7.74 23.84
N PRO A 342 -2.47 7.48 24.92
CA PRO A 342 -3.86 7.94 25.03
C PRO A 342 -4.00 9.47 25.12
N ASN A 343 -2.92 10.21 25.40
CA ASN A 343 -2.99 11.64 25.65
C ASN A 343 -2.85 12.49 24.40
N ASN A 344 -2.42 11.89 23.28
CA ASN A 344 -2.17 12.61 22.04
C ASN A 344 -2.45 11.80 20.76
N GLY A 345 -2.80 10.51 20.87
CA GLY A 345 -3.06 9.63 19.73
C GLY A 345 -1.82 9.05 19.06
N ALA A 346 -0.60 9.32 19.53
CA ALA A 346 0.62 8.81 18.91
C ALA A 346 0.66 7.28 18.87
N VAL A 347 0.88 6.71 17.69
CA VAL A 347 1.11 5.27 17.50
C VAL A 347 2.56 4.96 17.82
N LEU A 348 2.81 4.30 18.95
CA LEU A 348 4.16 4.01 19.46
C LEU A 348 4.74 2.73 18.87
N ALA A 349 3.88 1.76 18.56
CA ALA A 349 4.17 0.56 17.81
C ALA A 349 2.89 -0.01 17.20
N MET A 350 2.99 -0.67 16.04
CA MET A 350 1.88 -1.31 15.35
C MET A 350 2.40 -2.53 14.60
N SER A 351 1.93 -3.71 14.99
CA SER A 351 2.34 -4.99 14.45
C SER A 351 1.17 -5.70 13.77
N SER A 352 1.48 -6.44 12.72
CA SER A 352 0.56 -7.37 12.04
C SER A 352 1.28 -8.67 11.70
N TYR A 353 0.60 -9.80 11.86
CA TYR A 353 1.12 -11.12 11.53
C TYR A 353 0.18 -11.80 10.53
N PRO A 354 0.70 -12.53 9.52
CA PRO A 354 2.12 -12.73 9.23
C PRO A 354 2.80 -11.46 8.70
N SER A 355 4.10 -11.32 9.01
CA SER A 355 4.95 -10.26 8.49
C SER A 355 5.72 -10.71 7.25
N TYR A 356 6.44 -9.80 6.60
CA TYR A 356 7.28 -10.09 5.44
C TYR A 356 8.54 -9.23 5.43
N ASN A 357 9.58 -9.72 4.73
CA ASN A 357 10.86 -9.01 4.67
C ASN A 357 10.84 -7.96 3.54
N LEU A 358 10.92 -6.68 3.93
CA LEU A 358 10.92 -5.53 3.02
C LEU A 358 12.14 -5.50 2.09
N ASN A 359 13.30 -6.00 2.54
CA ASN A 359 14.51 -6.08 1.71
C ASN A 359 14.35 -7.04 0.52
N SER A 360 13.41 -7.98 0.60
CA SER A 360 13.10 -8.87 -0.53
C SER A 360 12.58 -8.09 -1.75
N PHE A 361 11.85 -6.99 -1.55
CA PHE A 361 11.36 -6.14 -2.64
C PHE A 361 12.49 -5.33 -3.29
N VAL A 362 13.48 -4.93 -2.50
CA VAL A 362 14.67 -4.20 -2.98
C VAL A 362 15.57 -5.10 -3.83
N ASN A 363 15.70 -6.36 -3.42
CA ASN A 363 16.60 -7.34 -4.04
C ASN A 363 15.96 -8.11 -5.21
N GLY A 364 14.67 -7.88 -5.47
CA GLY A 364 13.91 -8.59 -6.49
C GLY A 364 13.18 -9.80 -5.91
N LEU A 365 11.88 -9.67 -5.71
CA LEU A 365 11.01 -10.73 -5.22
C LEU A 365 10.55 -11.62 -6.37
N SER A 366 10.68 -12.95 -6.21
CA SER A 366 10.16 -13.88 -7.21
C SER A 366 8.64 -13.87 -7.25
N ASN A 367 8.02 -14.12 -8.41
CA ASN A 367 6.57 -14.22 -8.52
C ASN A 367 6.00 -15.31 -7.59
N ALA A 368 6.71 -16.44 -7.43
CA ALA A 368 6.29 -17.51 -6.53
C ALA A 368 6.22 -17.03 -5.08
N THR A 369 7.27 -16.37 -4.59
CA THR A 369 7.30 -15.80 -3.23
C THR A 369 6.25 -14.72 -3.04
N PHE A 370 6.04 -13.85 -4.05
CA PHE A 370 5.00 -12.83 -4.01
C PHE A 370 3.60 -13.45 -3.86
N HIS A 371 3.29 -14.47 -4.67
CA HIS A 371 2.02 -15.17 -4.58
C HIS A 371 1.83 -15.93 -3.26
N GLN A 372 2.91 -16.50 -2.70
CA GLN A 372 2.87 -17.13 -1.38
C GLN A 372 2.50 -16.10 -0.30
N LEU A 373 3.20 -14.97 -0.22
CA LEU A 373 2.94 -13.91 0.75
C LEU A 373 1.51 -13.34 0.59
N LEU A 374 1.01 -13.24 -0.65
CA LEU A 374 -0.36 -12.82 -0.92
C LEU A 374 -1.38 -13.83 -0.38
N GLN A 375 -1.16 -15.12 -0.58
CA GLN A 375 -2.02 -16.20 -0.07
C GLN A 375 -2.01 -16.29 1.46
N GLU A 376 -0.86 -16.04 2.08
CA GLU A 376 -0.70 -15.96 3.54
C GLU A 376 -1.34 -14.69 4.14
N GLY A 377 -1.73 -13.71 3.31
CA GLY A 377 -2.28 -12.43 3.76
C GLY A 377 -1.23 -11.50 4.40
N ALA A 378 0.07 -11.72 4.13
CA ALA A 378 1.16 -11.00 4.76
C ALA A 378 1.17 -9.49 4.43
N PHE A 379 0.57 -9.09 3.30
CA PHE A 379 0.49 -7.68 2.91
C PHE A 379 -0.60 -6.89 3.63
N ASN A 380 -1.50 -7.56 4.35
CA ASN A 380 -2.57 -6.89 5.07
C ASN A 380 -2.03 -6.25 6.36
N ASN A 381 -2.33 -4.98 6.57
CA ASN A 381 -2.17 -4.36 7.87
C ASN A 381 -3.40 -4.66 8.73
N TYR A 382 -3.37 -5.80 9.43
CA TYR A 382 -4.51 -6.26 10.22
C TYR A 382 -4.88 -5.30 11.35
N ALA A 383 -3.96 -4.43 11.78
CA ALA A 383 -4.22 -3.43 12.80
C ALA A 383 -5.28 -2.38 12.37
N ILE A 384 -5.31 -2.05 11.07
CA ILE A 384 -6.21 -1.03 10.50
C ILE A 384 -7.21 -1.58 9.48
N GLN A 385 -6.98 -2.79 8.95
CA GLN A 385 -7.80 -3.42 7.90
C GLN A 385 -8.61 -4.61 8.42
N GLY A 386 -8.12 -5.28 9.46
CA GLY A 386 -8.81 -6.42 10.07
C GLY A 386 -10.10 -5.99 10.75
N LEU A 387 -11.20 -6.65 10.41
CA LEU A 387 -12.51 -6.44 11.05
C LEU A 387 -12.80 -7.64 11.94
N TYR A 388 -12.74 -7.44 13.25
CA TYR A 388 -12.92 -8.49 14.24
C TYR A 388 -14.14 -8.19 15.12
N THR A 389 -14.89 -9.21 15.44
CA THR A 389 -15.92 -9.14 16.47
C THR A 389 -15.25 -8.82 17.81
N PRO A 390 -15.62 -7.73 18.52
CA PRO A 390 -14.91 -7.28 19.72
C PRO A 390 -15.19 -8.14 20.95
N GLY A 391 -16.31 -8.88 20.99
CA GLY A 391 -16.71 -9.66 22.15
C GLY A 391 -16.74 -8.82 23.42
N SER A 392 -16.37 -9.41 24.53
CA SER A 392 -16.40 -8.78 25.86
C SER A 392 -15.58 -7.47 26.00
N THR A 393 -14.72 -7.13 25.05
CA THR A 393 -14.07 -5.80 25.05
C THR A 393 -15.07 -4.67 24.75
N PHE A 394 -16.20 -4.98 24.11
CA PHE A 394 -17.29 -4.03 23.84
C PHE A 394 -18.08 -3.68 25.10
N LYS A 395 -17.96 -4.44 26.18
CA LYS A 395 -18.66 -4.19 27.47
C LYS A 395 -18.32 -2.82 28.06
N LEU A 396 -17.17 -2.24 27.74
CA LEU A 396 -16.83 -0.84 28.03
C LEU A 396 -17.89 0.12 27.49
N ILE A 397 -18.35 -0.09 26.26
CA ILE A 397 -19.33 0.77 25.59
C ILE A 397 -20.71 0.63 26.24
N THR A 398 -21.14 -0.59 26.47
CA THR A 398 -22.44 -0.87 27.10
C THR A 398 -22.51 -0.38 28.55
N ALA A 399 -21.42 -0.56 29.32
CA ALA A 399 -21.32 0.00 30.68
C ALA A 399 -21.32 1.53 30.70
N THR A 400 -20.66 2.16 29.72
CA THR A 400 -20.72 3.63 29.56
C THR A 400 -22.14 4.05 29.25
N THR A 401 -22.86 3.35 28.38
CA THR A 401 -24.26 3.63 28.03
C THR A 401 -25.18 3.46 29.21
N GLU A 402 -25.00 2.38 29.96
CA GLU A 402 -25.76 2.10 31.21
C GLU A 402 -25.73 3.30 32.15
N LEU A 403 -24.52 3.78 32.45
CA LEU A 403 -24.34 4.84 33.44
C LEU A 403 -24.67 6.24 32.89
N GLN A 404 -24.46 6.51 31.60
CA GLN A 404 -24.88 7.76 30.96
C GLN A 404 -26.42 7.90 30.94
N THR A 405 -27.13 6.81 30.70
CA THR A 405 -28.59 6.79 30.61
C THR A 405 -29.24 6.62 31.97
N GLY A 406 -28.53 6.08 32.97
CA GLY A 406 -29.06 5.75 34.28
C GLY A 406 -30.10 4.61 34.27
N ILE A 407 -30.08 3.77 33.20
CA ILE A 407 -31.03 2.66 33.07
C ILE A 407 -30.88 1.65 34.19
N PHE A 408 -29.65 1.48 34.69
CA PHE A 408 -29.34 0.58 35.80
C PHE A 408 -28.23 1.18 36.69
N PRO A 409 -28.38 1.14 38.03
CA PRO A 409 -27.38 1.72 38.94
C PRO A 409 -26.13 0.83 39.04
N ALA A 410 -24.91 1.44 38.98
CA ALA A 410 -23.63 0.75 38.97
C ALA A 410 -23.43 -0.31 40.08
N TYR A 411 -23.90 -0.04 41.28
CA TYR A 411 -23.70 -0.90 42.45
C TYR A 411 -24.97 -1.68 42.84
N LYS A 412 -25.96 -1.75 41.92
CA LYS A 412 -27.13 -2.59 42.12
C LYS A 412 -26.74 -4.05 41.86
N ILE A 413 -26.94 -4.85 42.90
CA ILE A 413 -26.62 -6.28 42.87
C ILE A 413 -27.69 -7.04 42.09
N ILE A 414 -27.25 -7.94 41.21
CA ILE A 414 -28.04 -9.00 40.56
C ILE A 414 -27.45 -10.35 40.88
N ASP A 415 -28.25 -11.40 40.80
CA ASP A 415 -27.80 -12.78 40.94
C ASP A 415 -27.56 -13.36 39.57
N ASP A 416 -26.29 -13.53 39.21
CA ASP A 416 -25.85 -14.17 37.98
C ASP A 416 -25.87 -15.68 38.16
N THR A 417 -26.82 -16.32 37.53
CA THR A 417 -27.07 -17.75 37.60
C THR A 417 -26.40 -18.53 36.47
N GLY A 418 -25.59 -17.84 35.63
CA GLY A 418 -24.93 -18.43 34.42
C GLY A 418 -25.85 -18.58 33.21
N VAL A 419 -27.17 -18.44 33.38
CA VAL A 419 -28.17 -18.55 32.30
C VAL A 419 -29.21 -17.44 32.38
N PHE A 420 -29.18 -16.54 31.42
CA PHE A 420 -30.16 -15.46 31.31
C PHE A 420 -31.40 -15.91 30.54
N LYS A 421 -32.54 -15.91 31.18
CA LYS A 421 -33.84 -16.19 30.53
C LYS A 421 -34.51 -14.87 30.13
N VAL A 422 -34.75 -14.70 28.84
CA VAL A 422 -35.46 -13.51 28.34
C VAL A 422 -36.88 -13.44 28.93
N PRO A 423 -37.22 -12.37 29.67
CA PRO A 423 -38.55 -12.23 30.25
C PRO A 423 -39.67 -12.23 29.20
N GLY A 424 -40.72 -13.00 29.46
CA GLY A 424 -41.87 -13.12 28.53
C GLY A 424 -41.65 -14.04 27.34
N CYS A 425 -40.46 -14.65 27.17
CA CYS A 425 -40.22 -15.62 26.13
C CYS A 425 -40.93 -16.95 26.43
N LEU A 426 -41.63 -17.51 25.42
CA LEU A 426 -42.33 -18.78 25.56
C LEU A 426 -41.37 -19.94 25.78
N GLN A 427 -41.67 -20.85 26.70
CA GLN A 427 -40.81 -22.01 26.96
C GLN A 427 -40.63 -22.85 25.67
N GLY A 428 -39.39 -23.19 25.37
CA GLY A 428 -39.03 -23.97 24.18
C GLY A 428 -38.80 -23.19 22.91
N GLY A 429 -38.94 -21.85 22.92
CA GLY A 429 -38.57 -20.98 21.80
C GLY A 429 -37.04 -20.86 21.66
N HIS A 430 -36.54 -20.92 20.42
CA HIS A 430 -35.15 -20.62 20.12
C HIS A 430 -34.85 -19.16 20.50
N GLY A 431 -33.67 -18.90 21.15
CA GLY A 431 -33.25 -17.56 21.57
C GLY A 431 -33.90 -17.06 22.86
N CYS A 432 -34.55 -17.93 23.67
CA CYS A 432 -35.08 -17.57 24.97
C CYS A 432 -34.04 -17.67 26.10
N LEU A 433 -32.98 -18.41 25.91
CA LEU A 433 -31.92 -18.65 26.89
C LEU A 433 -30.59 -18.19 26.32
N PHE A 434 -29.89 -17.37 27.07
CA PHE A 434 -28.51 -16.95 26.79
C PHE A 434 -27.63 -17.49 27.92
N HIS A 435 -26.55 -18.15 27.55
CA HIS A 435 -25.65 -18.81 28.47
C HIS A 435 -24.38 -17.97 28.65
N ASP A 436 -23.96 -17.82 29.89
CA ASP A 436 -22.64 -17.29 30.20
C ASP A 436 -21.54 -18.27 29.68
N ASP A 437 -20.34 -17.78 29.49
CA ASP A 437 -19.23 -18.61 29.06
C ASP A 437 -19.08 -19.78 30.06
N ASP A 438 -19.03 -21.03 29.57
CA ASP A 438 -18.98 -22.28 30.35
C ASP A 438 -20.20 -22.54 31.27
N ASN A 439 -21.31 -21.83 31.13
CA ASN A 439 -22.48 -21.88 32.02
C ASN A 439 -22.12 -21.63 33.51
N THR A 440 -21.05 -20.88 33.77
CA THR A 440 -20.56 -20.63 35.12
C THR A 440 -21.31 -19.47 35.76
N ALA A 441 -22.00 -19.71 36.85
CA ALA A 441 -22.68 -18.64 37.65
C ALA A 441 -21.65 -17.79 38.39
N ALA A 442 -21.70 -16.47 38.21
CA ALA A 442 -20.84 -15.56 38.97
C ALA A 442 -21.44 -15.18 40.37
N GLY A 443 -22.70 -15.52 40.60
CA GLY A 443 -23.43 -15.23 41.84
C GLY A 443 -23.82 -13.76 41.97
N LEU A 444 -23.78 -13.23 43.19
CA LEU A 444 -24.14 -11.83 43.43
C LEU A 444 -23.08 -10.87 42.90
N ILE A 445 -23.45 -10.07 41.88
CA ILE A 445 -22.55 -9.15 41.21
C ILE A 445 -23.19 -7.77 40.97
N ASP A 446 -22.34 -6.77 40.96
CA ASP A 446 -22.61 -5.39 40.50
C ASP A 446 -21.84 -5.10 39.22
N LEU A 447 -21.94 -3.91 38.64
CA LEU A 447 -21.25 -3.55 37.40
C LEU A 447 -19.72 -3.72 37.50
N PRO A 448 -19.00 -3.21 38.52
CA PRO A 448 -17.56 -3.45 38.65
C PRO A 448 -17.21 -4.94 38.68
N THR A 449 -17.94 -5.75 39.42
CA THR A 449 -17.74 -7.18 39.51
C THR A 449 -18.05 -7.87 38.15
N ALA A 450 -19.13 -7.49 37.49
CA ALA A 450 -19.51 -8.01 36.20
C ALA A 450 -18.42 -7.78 35.12
N ILE A 451 -17.78 -6.58 35.13
CA ILE A 451 -16.65 -6.28 34.26
C ILE A 451 -15.44 -7.15 34.62
N THR A 452 -15.12 -7.26 35.91
CA THR A 452 -13.99 -8.04 36.46
C THR A 452 -14.03 -9.50 36.03
N VAL A 453 -15.19 -10.16 36.23
CA VAL A 453 -15.36 -11.59 35.87
C VAL A 453 -15.84 -11.79 34.44
N SER A 454 -16.08 -10.69 33.73
CA SER A 454 -16.61 -10.71 32.37
C SER A 454 -17.99 -11.34 32.22
N SER A 455 -18.88 -11.26 33.23
CA SER A 455 -20.23 -11.84 33.19
C SER A 455 -20.99 -11.39 31.95
N ASP A 456 -21.39 -12.32 31.10
CA ASP A 456 -22.27 -12.05 29.97
C ASP A 456 -23.71 -11.87 30.44
N TYR A 457 -24.14 -12.59 31.50
CA TYR A 457 -25.46 -12.47 32.11
C TYR A 457 -25.83 -11.03 32.44
N TYR A 458 -24.88 -10.28 33.03
CA TYR A 458 -25.10 -8.88 33.38
C TYR A 458 -25.40 -8.03 32.13
N PHE A 459 -24.64 -8.23 31.09
CA PHE A 459 -24.77 -7.49 29.82
C PHE A 459 -25.92 -7.98 28.96
N TYR A 460 -26.34 -9.25 29.06
CA TYR A 460 -27.62 -9.72 28.50
C TYR A 460 -28.81 -8.98 29.12
N ASN A 461 -28.78 -8.83 30.44
CA ASN A 461 -29.80 -8.07 31.13
C ASN A 461 -29.84 -6.60 30.64
N LEU A 462 -28.71 -5.93 30.50
CA LEU A 462 -28.67 -4.57 29.95
C LEU A 462 -29.22 -4.52 28.51
N GLY A 463 -28.82 -5.42 27.65
CA GLY A 463 -29.32 -5.54 26.27
C GLY A 463 -30.84 -5.69 26.25
N TYR A 464 -31.39 -6.55 27.12
CA TYR A 464 -32.83 -6.71 27.30
C TYR A 464 -33.51 -5.45 27.86
N LEU A 465 -32.92 -4.79 28.86
CA LEU A 465 -33.47 -3.55 29.44
C LEU A 465 -33.56 -2.43 28.41
N PHE A 466 -32.53 -2.24 27.59
CA PHE A 466 -32.55 -1.26 26.50
C PHE A 466 -33.59 -1.61 25.43
N TRP A 467 -33.74 -2.90 25.11
CA TRP A 467 -34.80 -3.37 24.20
C TRP A 467 -36.21 -3.11 24.76
N SER A 468 -36.45 -3.51 25.99
CA SER A 468 -37.80 -3.40 26.61
C SER A 468 -38.22 -1.97 26.90
N GLN A 469 -37.26 -1.03 27.01
CA GLN A 469 -37.50 0.37 27.33
C GLN A 469 -37.13 1.33 26.17
N GLN A 470 -37.25 0.88 24.94
CA GLN A 470 -36.94 1.68 23.72
C GLN A 470 -37.75 3.01 23.68
N SER A 471 -38.98 3.02 24.19
CA SER A 471 -39.79 4.26 24.27
C SER A 471 -39.15 5.36 25.10
N ARG A 472 -38.30 5.00 26.07
CA ARG A 472 -37.60 5.93 26.95
C ARG A 472 -36.18 6.29 26.49
N TYR A 473 -35.44 5.31 26.01
CA TYR A 473 -34.02 5.47 25.75
C TYR A 473 -33.66 5.49 24.23
N GLY A 474 -34.67 5.28 23.36
CA GLY A 474 -34.48 5.15 21.91
C GLY A 474 -34.12 3.72 21.48
N GLN A 475 -34.04 3.50 20.19
CA GLN A 475 -33.76 2.17 19.61
C GLN A 475 -32.27 1.80 19.61
N THR A 476 -31.38 2.80 19.63
CA THR A 476 -29.94 2.61 19.40
C THR A 476 -29.04 3.32 20.41
N PRO A 477 -29.34 3.27 21.74
CA PRO A 477 -28.56 4.01 22.72
C PRO A 477 -27.11 3.51 22.84
N ILE A 478 -26.88 2.19 22.77
CA ILE A 478 -25.54 1.59 22.84
C ILE A 478 -24.74 1.93 21.57
N GLN A 479 -25.36 1.85 20.40
CA GLN A 479 -24.73 2.21 19.12
C GLN A 479 -24.33 3.69 19.09
N ASN A 480 -25.16 4.57 19.65
CA ASN A 480 -24.84 6.00 19.74
C ASN A 480 -23.59 6.27 20.58
N VAL A 481 -23.42 5.53 21.70
CA VAL A 481 -22.21 5.62 22.52
C VAL A 481 -21.02 4.99 21.79
N ALA A 482 -21.21 3.87 21.09
CA ALA A 482 -20.18 3.27 20.26
C ALA A 482 -19.65 4.23 19.19
N SER A 483 -20.54 4.99 18.54
CA SER A 483 -20.17 6.06 17.60
C SER A 483 -19.40 7.21 18.27
N GLN A 484 -19.73 7.59 19.53
CA GLN A 484 -18.94 8.58 20.27
C GLN A 484 -17.50 8.08 20.51
N TYR A 485 -17.32 6.78 20.76
CA TYR A 485 -16.02 6.14 20.85
C TYR A 485 -15.35 5.90 19.49
N GLY A 486 -16.08 6.09 18.38
CA GLY A 486 -15.57 6.01 17.01
C GLY A 486 -15.45 4.59 16.44
N LEU A 487 -16.20 3.61 16.96
CA LEU A 487 -16.10 2.22 16.52
C LEU A 487 -16.69 1.96 15.12
N ASP A 488 -17.50 2.84 14.59
CA ASP A 488 -18.16 2.80 13.29
C ASP A 488 -17.67 3.90 12.32
N GLN A 489 -16.52 4.48 12.61
CA GLN A 489 -15.94 5.60 11.87
C GLN A 489 -14.48 5.30 11.51
N TYR A 490 -13.94 6.02 10.50
CA TYR A 490 -12.51 6.08 10.29
C TYR A 490 -11.83 6.72 11.50
N THR A 491 -10.71 6.15 11.92
CA THR A 491 -9.84 6.81 12.91
C THR A 491 -9.01 7.91 12.27
N ASN A 492 -8.92 7.91 10.92
CA ASN A 492 -8.09 8.76 10.07
C ASN A 492 -6.58 8.58 10.32
N VAL A 493 -6.17 7.40 10.78
CA VAL A 493 -4.74 7.10 10.91
C VAL A 493 -4.02 7.36 9.59
N ASP A 494 -2.84 7.95 9.65
CA ASP A 494 -2.02 8.35 8.50
C ASP A 494 -1.35 7.16 7.78
N LEU A 495 -2.17 6.16 7.46
CA LEU A 495 -1.83 4.97 6.68
C LEU A 495 -2.92 4.71 5.63
N PRO A 496 -2.56 4.12 4.48
CA PRO A 496 -3.52 3.83 3.43
C PRO A 496 -4.41 2.63 3.76
N ASN A 497 -5.62 2.62 3.17
CA ASN A 497 -6.54 1.48 3.18
C ASN A 497 -7.10 1.13 4.58
N GLU A 498 -7.30 2.09 5.45
CA GLU A 498 -8.02 1.87 6.70
C GLU A 498 -9.44 1.36 6.42
N ALA A 499 -9.87 0.32 7.14
CA ALA A 499 -11.24 -0.18 7.11
C ALA A 499 -12.11 0.50 8.17
N VAL A 500 -13.38 0.64 7.89
CA VAL A 500 -14.37 1.16 8.85
C VAL A 500 -15.04 0.00 9.57
N GLY A 501 -15.10 0.09 10.89
CA GLY A 501 -15.89 -0.81 11.71
C GLY A 501 -17.40 -0.64 11.50
N ARG A 502 -18.16 -1.58 12.04
CA ARG A 502 -19.62 -1.50 12.12
C ARG A 502 -20.08 -1.99 13.48
N VAL A 503 -21.07 -1.33 14.03
CA VAL A 503 -21.79 -1.76 15.23
C VAL A 503 -23.17 -2.25 14.82
N ASP A 504 -23.52 -3.47 15.20
CA ASP A 504 -24.78 -4.09 14.78
C ASP A 504 -25.98 -3.22 15.18
N SER A 505 -26.89 -3.05 14.26
CA SER A 505 -28.08 -2.20 14.43
C SER A 505 -29.14 -2.55 13.38
N PRO A 506 -30.39 -2.10 13.58
CA PRO A 506 -31.44 -2.28 12.56
C PRO A 506 -31.00 -1.78 11.17
N LEU A 507 -30.30 -0.64 11.11
CA LEU A 507 -29.81 -0.08 9.83
C LEU A 507 -28.70 -0.91 9.23
N VAL A 508 -27.73 -1.33 10.03
CA VAL A 508 -26.61 -2.18 9.56
C VAL A 508 -27.11 -3.50 9.00
N ARG A 509 -28.11 -4.11 9.65
CA ARG A 509 -28.72 -5.36 9.12
C ARG A 509 -29.41 -5.16 7.78
N GLN A 510 -30.14 -4.07 7.59
CA GLN A 510 -30.72 -3.73 6.29
C GLN A 510 -29.66 -3.56 5.22
N GLN A 511 -28.55 -2.87 5.54
CA GLN A 511 -27.42 -2.67 4.63
C GLN A 511 -26.74 -3.99 4.25
N LEU A 512 -26.46 -4.85 5.23
CA LEU A 512 -25.84 -6.16 5.01
C LEU A 512 -26.75 -7.08 4.19
N HIS A 513 -28.04 -7.08 4.45
CA HIS A 513 -29.01 -7.80 3.65
C HIS A 513 -29.04 -7.30 2.19
N ALA A 514 -29.03 -5.98 1.99
CA ALA A 514 -29.02 -5.40 0.64
C ALA A 514 -27.76 -5.77 -0.14
N GLN A 515 -26.61 -5.88 0.53
CA GLN A 515 -25.33 -6.23 -0.07
C GLN A 515 -25.17 -7.74 -0.33
N ALA A 516 -25.61 -8.56 0.61
CA ALA A 516 -25.43 -10.03 0.57
C ALA A 516 -26.63 -10.76 1.21
N PRO A 517 -27.81 -10.80 0.53
CA PRO A 517 -29.05 -11.33 1.11
C PRO A 517 -28.98 -12.80 1.49
N GLN A 518 -28.13 -13.59 0.82
CA GLN A 518 -27.92 -15.01 1.15
C GLN A 518 -27.14 -15.21 2.45
N ALA A 519 -26.15 -14.33 2.70
CA ALA A 519 -25.34 -14.39 3.91
C ALA A 519 -26.06 -13.74 5.12
N PHE A 520 -26.89 -12.75 4.86
CA PHE A 520 -27.67 -12.01 5.88
C PHE A 520 -29.17 -12.03 5.54
N PRO A 521 -29.85 -13.19 5.68
CA PRO A 521 -31.24 -13.35 5.25
C PRO A 521 -32.24 -12.54 6.12
N ASN A 522 -31.90 -12.26 7.39
CA ASN A 522 -32.79 -11.60 8.34
C ASN A 522 -32.56 -10.09 8.35
N VAL A 523 -33.61 -9.33 8.08
CA VAL A 523 -33.64 -7.85 8.12
C VAL A 523 -34.18 -7.32 9.42
N ALA A 524 -35.06 -8.08 10.07
CA ALA A 524 -35.71 -7.68 11.30
C ALA A 524 -34.73 -7.66 12.48
N TRP A 525 -34.97 -6.71 13.39
CA TRP A 525 -34.21 -6.55 14.63
C TRP A 525 -35.04 -7.08 15.79
N TYR A 526 -34.51 -8.03 16.51
CA TYR A 526 -35.19 -8.72 17.60
C TYR A 526 -34.49 -8.49 18.95
N THR A 527 -35.14 -8.89 20.03
CA THR A 527 -34.58 -8.83 21.39
C THR A 527 -33.22 -9.52 21.48
N GLY A 528 -33.08 -10.69 20.84
CA GLY A 528 -31.84 -11.45 20.82
C GLY A 528 -30.68 -10.69 20.17
N ASP A 529 -30.95 -10.00 19.09
CA ASP A 529 -29.93 -9.19 18.38
C ASP A 529 -29.40 -8.05 19.25
N ASN A 530 -30.32 -7.40 20.00
CA ASN A 530 -29.93 -6.33 20.92
C ASN A 530 -29.15 -6.86 22.13
N ILE A 531 -29.46 -8.07 22.59
CA ILE A 531 -28.70 -8.76 23.64
C ILE A 531 -27.29 -9.13 23.12
N GLU A 532 -27.19 -9.76 21.94
CA GLU A 532 -25.91 -10.14 21.36
C GLU A 532 -24.99 -8.92 21.13
N MET A 533 -25.53 -7.83 20.59
CA MET A 533 -24.79 -6.60 20.35
C MET A 533 -24.29 -5.98 21.67
N ALA A 534 -25.06 -6.06 22.76
CA ALA A 534 -24.71 -5.44 24.04
C ALA A 534 -23.42 -6.01 24.68
N PHE A 535 -23.00 -7.21 24.34
CA PHE A 535 -21.71 -7.76 24.76
C PHE A 535 -20.71 -7.95 23.60
N GLY A 536 -20.98 -7.27 22.45
CA GLY A 536 -20.04 -7.15 21.35
C GLY A 536 -20.02 -8.34 20.39
N GLN A 537 -21.16 -9.03 20.25
CA GLN A 537 -21.37 -10.13 19.32
C GLN A 537 -22.30 -9.72 18.16
N GLY A 538 -22.94 -10.67 17.52
CA GLY A 538 -23.77 -10.43 16.34
C GLY A 538 -22.95 -10.05 15.12
N THR A 539 -23.40 -9.05 14.34
CA THR A 539 -22.66 -8.58 13.17
C THR A 539 -21.69 -7.42 13.47
N THR A 540 -21.50 -7.08 14.75
CA THR A 540 -20.54 -6.07 15.17
C THR A 540 -19.11 -6.51 14.80
N ALA A 541 -18.37 -5.63 14.10
CA ALA A 541 -17.00 -5.87 13.73
C ALA A 541 -16.23 -4.55 13.70
N VAL A 542 -15.09 -4.50 14.36
CA VAL A 542 -14.30 -3.30 14.53
C VAL A 542 -12.83 -3.55 14.18
N THR A 543 -12.12 -2.51 13.80
CA THR A 543 -10.67 -2.61 13.61
C THR A 543 -9.94 -2.55 14.96
N PRO A 544 -8.79 -3.22 15.12
CA PRO A 544 -7.98 -3.12 16.32
C PRO A 544 -7.60 -1.68 16.68
N ILE A 545 -7.29 -0.83 15.68
CA ILE A 545 -6.97 0.58 15.94
C ILE A 545 -8.17 1.36 16.51
N ALA A 546 -9.38 1.15 16.01
CA ALA A 546 -10.58 1.80 16.52
C ALA A 546 -10.88 1.35 17.95
N LEU A 547 -10.71 0.06 18.24
CA LEU A 547 -10.89 -0.48 19.59
C LEU A 547 -9.82 0.04 20.57
N ALA A 548 -8.55 0.09 20.15
CA ALA A 548 -7.47 0.71 20.93
C ALA A 548 -7.77 2.18 21.24
N ASN A 549 -8.25 2.92 20.24
CA ASN A 549 -8.60 4.33 20.39
C ASN A 549 -9.81 4.55 21.32
N ALA A 550 -10.79 3.64 21.31
CA ALA A 550 -11.90 3.66 22.25
C ALA A 550 -11.42 3.51 23.72
N TYR A 551 -10.50 2.58 23.98
CA TYR A 551 -9.89 2.43 25.30
C TYR A 551 -8.96 3.59 25.65
N ALA A 552 -8.25 4.18 24.69
CA ALA A 552 -7.46 5.40 24.88
C ALA A 552 -8.36 6.58 25.30
N THR A 553 -9.52 6.71 24.65
CA THR A 553 -10.54 7.70 24.98
C THR A 553 -11.05 7.54 26.42
N PHE A 554 -11.31 6.30 26.85
CA PHE A 554 -11.70 6.03 28.23
C PHE A 554 -10.56 6.31 29.22
N ALA A 555 -9.35 5.87 28.89
CA ALA A 555 -8.16 5.99 29.74
C ALA A 555 -7.85 7.47 30.07
N ASN A 556 -7.91 8.36 29.08
CA ASN A 556 -7.59 9.78 29.23
C ASN A 556 -8.74 10.65 29.76
N GLY A 557 -9.91 10.04 30.10
CA GLY A 557 -11.07 10.75 30.66
C GLY A 557 -12.03 11.28 29.60
N GLY A 558 -12.00 10.80 28.36
CA GLY A 558 -13.06 11.01 27.37
C GLY A 558 -12.68 11.78 26.11
N THR A 559 -11.42 12.11 25.90
CA THR A 559 -10.97 12.79 24.67
C THR A 559 -10.53 11.78 23.61
N ARG A 560 -11.18 11.77 22.46
CA ARG A 560 -10.84 10.92 21.33
C ARG A 560 -9.86 11.66 20.41
N TYR A 561 -8.63 11.20 20.35
CA TYR A 561 -7.60 11.71 19.44
C TYR A 561 -7.54 10.92 18.14
N GLU A 562 -7.11 11.58 17.06
CA GLU A 562 -6.72 10.93 15.81
C GLU A 562 -5.41 10.16 16.04
N PRO A 563 -5.34 8.85 15.73
CA PRO A 563 -4.09 8.10 15.80
C PRO A 563 -3.13 8.57 14.71
N GLU A 564 -1.89 8.90 15.09
CA GLU A 564 -0.86 9.37 14.15
C GLU A 564 0.41 8.52 14.25
N VAL A 565 0.84 7.98 13.11
CA VAL A 565 2.10 7.23 12.99
C VAL A 565 3.27 8.18 12.79
N ALA A 566 3.11 9.23 11.97
CA ALA A 566 4.15 10.23 11.78
C ALA A 566 4.10 11.33 12.84
N ALA A 567 5.25 11.78 13.30
CA ALA A 567 5.42 12.90 14.21
C ALA A 567 5.74 14.21 13.48
N ALA A 568 6.55 14.12 12.41
CA ALA A 568 6.97 15.29 11.65
C ALA A 568 7.52 14.92 10.26
N VAL A 569 7.56 15.91 9.37
CA VAL A 569 8.32 15.89 8.13
C VAL A 569 9.43 16.92 8.21
N VAL A 570 10.67 16.52 7.91
CA VAL A 570 11.89 17.33 8.00
C VAL A 570 12.59 17.31 6.65
N ASN A 571 12.94 18.47 6.11
CA ASN A 571 13.64 18.53 4.84
C ASN A 571 15.13 18.11 4.93
N ALA A 572 15.77 17.95 3.79
CA ALA A 572 17.19 17.56 3.70
C ALA A 572 18.17 18.51 4.43
N HIS A 573 17.73 19.72 4.79
CA HIS A 573 18.54 20.70 5.54
C HIS A 573 18.24 20.69 7.04
N GLY A 574 17.46 19.74 7.53
CA GLY A 574 17.08 19.62 8.94
C GLY A 574 15.99 20.59 9.39
N LYS A 575 15.34 21.32 8.45
CA LYS A 575 14.23 22.21 8.78
C LYS A 575 12.93 21.43 8.82
N VAL A 576 12.15 21.60 9.88
CA VAL A 576 10.82 21.03 10.01
C VAL A 576 9.89 21.66 8.97
N VAL A 577 9.30 20.83 8.10
CA VAL A 577 8.31 21.20 7.09
C VAL A 577 6.92 21.14 7.69
N ILE A 578 6.62 20.03 8.36
CA ILE A 578 5.37 19.79 9.08
C ILE A 578 5.71 19.18 10.43
N ARG A 579 5.00 19.61 11.46
CA ARG A 579 4.94 18.94 12.75
C ARG A 579 3.49 18.64 13.07
N TYR A 580 3.17 17.37 13.19
CA TYR A 580 1.82 16.95 13.53
C TYR A 580 1.50 17.30 14.98
N GLN A 581 0.29 17.78 15.19
CA GLN A 581 -0.24 18.16 16.51
C GLN A 581 -1.42 17.24 16.83
N PRO A 582 -1.58 16.84 18.09
CA PRO A 582 -2.71 16.00 18.47
C PRO A 582 -4.04 16.61 18.01
N ARG A 583 -4.79 15.87 17.20
CA ARG A 583 -6.09 16.30 16.67
C ARG A 583 -7.20 15.59 17.43
N VAL A 584 -8.12 16.36 17.99
CA VAL A 584 -9.28 15.84 18.69
C VAL A 584 -10.37 15.52 17.68
N LEU A 585 -10.85 14.27 17.67
CA LEU A 585 -11.96 13.79 16.83
C LEU A 585 -13.31 13.89 17.52
N GLY A 586 -13.34 13.91 18.86
CA GLY A 586 -14.56 13.97 19.62
C GLY A 586 -14.34 13.79 21.12
N HIS A 587 -15.46 13.80 21.86
CA HIS A 587 -15.46 13.63 23.31
C HIS A 587 -16.54 12.64 23.73
N VAL A 588 -16.23 11.81 24.71
CA VAL A 588 -17.17 10.98 25.44
C VAL A 588 -17.32 11.57 26.83
N HIS A 589 -18.56 11.81 27.27
CA HIS A 589 -18.81 12.35 28.60
C HIS A 589 -18.58 11.28 29.68
N LEU A 590 -17.49 11.42 30.44
CA LEU A 590 -17.05 10.46 31.47
C LEU A 590 -16.77 11.14 32.81
N PRO A 591 -17.79 11.69 33.48
CA PRO A 591 -17.63 12.20 34.87
C PRO A 591 -17.25 11.05 35.81
N PRO A 592 -16.70 11.35 36.99
CA PRO A 592 -16.27 10.31 37.97
C PRO A 592 -17.37 9.29 38.32
N SER A 593 -18.63 9.68 38.32
CA SER A 593 -19.77 8.79 38.58
C SER A 593 -19.96 7.71 37.49
N ILE A 594 -19.50 7.98 36.27
CA ILE A 594 -19.52 7.01 35.15
C ILE A 594 -18.18 6.29 35.07
N ARG A 595 -17.09 7.05 35.10
CA ARG A 595 -15.75 6.50 34.85
C ARG A 595 -15.29 5.55 35.97
N ASN A 596 -15.50 5.92 37.26
CA ASN A 596 -14.91 5.17 38.38
C ASN A 596 -15.46 3.75 38.54
N PRO A 597 -16.77 3.45 38.46
CA PRO A 597 -17.25 2.08 38.53
C PRO A 597 -16.73 1.19 37.40
N ILE A 598 -16.65 1.73 36.19
CA ILE A 598 -16.09 1.00 35.02
C ILE A 598 -14.59 0.74 35.22
N LEU A 599 -13.85 1.77 35.66
CA LEU A 599 -12.41 1.66 35.92
C LEU A 599 -12.12 0.61 37.00
N GLN A 600 -12.89 0.62 38.10
CA GLN A 600 -12.76 -0.39 39.15
C GLN A 600 -12.95 -1.81 38.63
N GLY A 601 -13.90 -2.03 37.72
CA GLY A 601 -14.09 -3.31 37.08
C GLY A 601 -12.92 -3.70 36.15
N LEU A 602 -12.43 -2.75 35.33
CA LEU A 602 -11.29 -2.98 34.43
C LEU A 602 -9.98 -3.24 35.19
N GLU A 603 -9.75 -2.59 36.34
CA GLU A 603 -8.65 -2.91 37.26
C GLU A 603 -8.79 -4.32 37.84
N GLY A 604 -10.03 -4.69 38.20
CA GLY A 604 -10.34 -6.02 38.72
C GLY A 604 -9.99 -7.15 37.77
N VAL A 605 -10.08 -6.94 36.45
CA VAL A 605 -9.72 -7.95 35.44
C VAL A 605 -8.30 -8.49 35.63
N VAL A 606 -7.34 -7.64 35.97
CA VAL A 606 -5.94 -8.02 36.15
C VAL A 606 -5.51 -8.18 37.61
N ASN A 607 -6.19 -7.53 38.56
CA ASN A 607 -5.79 -7.48 39.97
C ASN A 607 -6.57 -8.45 40.87
N SER A 608 -7.83 -8.77 40.53
CA SER A 608 -8.66 -9.68 41.33
C SER A 608 -8.35 -11.15 40.99
N PRO A 609 -8.26 -12.02 41.98
CA PRO A 609 -8.15 -13.48 41.72
C PRO A 609 -9.33 -14.04 40.90
N ARG A 610 -10.48 -13.34 40.86
CA ARG A 610 -11.64 -13.66 40.01
C ARG A 610 -11.52 -13.04 38.63
N GLY A 611 -10.54 -12.16 38.38
CA GLY A 611 -10.37 -11.43 37.11
C GLY A 611 -9.87 -12.34 36.00
N THR A 612 -10.42 -12.16 34.80
CA THR A 612 -10.14 -13.01 33.65
C THR A 612 -8.68 -12.91 33.13
N GLY A 613 -7.97 -11.83 33.45
CA GLY A 613 -6.55 -11.63 33.11
C GLY A 613 -5.59 -11.93 34.27
N TYR A 614 -6.11 -12.24 35.47
CA TYR A 614 -5.29 -12.37 36.67
C TYR A 614 -4.15 -13.38 36.51
N TYR A 615 -4.45 -14.58 36.05
CA TYR A 615 -3.46 -15.65 35.90
C TYR A 615 -2.35 -15.25 34.92
N THR A 616 -2.70 -14.67 33.81
CA THR A 616 -1.73 -14.23 32.79
C THR A 616 -0.77 -13.20 33.33
N PHE A 617 -1.27 -12.14 33.98
CA PHE A 617 -0.42 -11.07 34.51
C PHE A 617 0.40 -11.50 35.72
N HIS A 618 -0.17 -12.26 36.66
CA HIS A 618 0.51 -12.65 37.90
C HIS A 618 1.42 -13.88 37.74
N THR A 619 0.98 -14.88 36.98
CA THR A 619 1.66 -16.18 36.94
C THR A 619 2.51 -16.33 35.67
N VAL A 620 1.95 -16.03 34.51
CA VAL A 620 2.65 -16.19 33.22
C VAL A 620 3.67 -15.08 33.03
N ALA A 621 3.22 -13.83 32.96
CA ALA A 621 4.06 -12.68 32.71
C ALA A 621 4.81 -12.16 33.92
N LYS A 622 4.38 -12.55 35.14
CA LYS A 622 4.94 -12.09 36.42
C LYS A 622 5.06 -10.58 36.51
N PHE A 623 4.04 -9.91 36.02
CA PHE A 623 4.01 -8.45 35.93
C PHE A 623 3.82 -7.79 37.29
N SER A 624 4.58 -6.71 37.58
CA SER A 624 4.49 -5.99 38.83
C SER A 624 3.40 -4.91 38.83
N LEU A 625 2.16 -5.34 39.09
CA LEU A 625 0.98 -4.45 39.12
C LEU A 625 1.07 -3.39 40.24
N SER A 626 1.81 -3.65 41.33
CA SER A 626 1.99 -2.67 42.41
C SER A 626 2.83 -1.46 41.99
N SER A 627 3.81 -1.66 41.09
CA SER A 627 4.68 -0.58 40.58
C SER A 627 4.12 0.10 39.34
N PHE A 628 3.30 -0.62 38.55
CA PHE A 628 2.69 -0.13 37.34
C PHE A 628 1.25 -0.69 37.21
N PRO A 629 0.27 -0.06 37.88
CA PRO A 629 -1.12 -0.51 37.83
C PRO A 629 -1.69 -0.49 36.42
N ILE A 630 -2.31 -1.60 36.02
CA ILE A 630 -2.96 -1.75 34.70
C ILE A 630 -4.46 -2.00 34.91
N ALA A 631 -5.27 -1.43 34.04
CA ALA A 631 -6.66 -1.76 33.82
C ALA A 631 -6.82 -2.35 32.42
N GLY A 632 -7.66 -3.38 32.25
CA GLY A 632 -7.83 -4.02 30.95
C GLY A 632 -9.08 -4.86 30.84
N LYS A 633 -9.28 -5.48 29.67
CA LYS A 633 -10.41 -6.35 29.39
C LYS A 633 -10.00 -7.46 28.42
N THR A 634 -10.32 -8.69 28.76
CA THR A 634 -10.30 -9.84 27.85
C THR A 634 -11.48 -9.79 26.89
N GLY A 635 -11.29 -10.29 25.69
CA GLY A 635 -12.35 -10.56 24.73
C GLY A 635 -12.19 -11.95 24.15
N THR A 636 -13.26 -12.71 24.15
CA THR A 636 -13.40 -13.97 23.44
C THR A 636 -14.60 -13.81 22.53
N ALA A 637 -14.40 -13.76 21.23
CA ALA A 637 -15.45 -13.43 20.30
C ALA A 637 -15.75 -14.60 19.39
N SER A 638 -16.99 -15.08 19.43
CA SER A 638 -17.46 -16.20 18.61
C SER A 638 -17.35 -15.85 17.13
N ASN A 639 -16.94 -16.83 16.36
CA ASN A 639 -16.92 -16.82 14.90
C ASN A 639 -18.11 -17.61 14.33
N ALA A 640 -18.11 -17.85 13.02
CA ALA A 640 -19.06 -18.75 12.42
C ALA A 640 -19.01 -20.16 13.06
N PRO A 641 -20.11 -20.91 13.09
CA PRO A 641 -20.16 -22.23 13.70
C PRO A 641 -19.02 -23.14 13.21
N GLY A 642 -18.31 -23.75 14.14
CA GLY A 642 -17.20 -24.66 13.87
C GLY A 642 -15.81 -24.02 13.77
N LEU A 643 -15.73 -22.70 13.81
CA LEU A 643 -14.47 -21.96 13.89
C LEU A 643 -14.13 -21.62 15.35
N GLU A 644 -12.84 -21.60 15.68
CA GLU A 644 -12.37 -21.14 16.98
C GLU A 644 -12.66 -19.64 17.17
N PRO A 645 -12.89 -19.15 18.41
CA PRO A 645 -13.13 -17.74 18.66
C PRO A 645 -11.90 -16.87 18.40
N ASN A 646 -12.13 -15.59 18.15
CA ASN A 646 -11.06 -14.59 18.14
C ASN A 646 -10.65 -14.28 19.59
N SER A 647 -9.35 -14.23 19.81
CA SER A 647 -8.74 -13.85 21.09
C SER A 647 -8.41 -12.36 21.09
N LEU A 648 -8.87 -11.62 22.10
CA LEU A 648 -8.61 -10.20 22.25
C LEU A 648 -8.20 -9.89 23.69
N PHE A 649 -7.29 -8.95 23.85
CA PHE A 649 -7.03 -8.26 25.10
C PHE A 649 -6.68 -6.82 24.83
N VAL A 650 -7.24 -5.90 25.61
CA VAL A 650 -6.85 -4.49 25.60
C VAL A 650 -6.66 -4.01 27.04
N GLY A 651 -5.56 -3.30 27.27
CA GLY A 651 -5.25 -2.73 28.58
C GLY A 651 -4.60 -1.35 28.46
N PHE A 652 -4.62 -0.61 29.55
CA PHE A 652 -3.94 0.68 29.63
C PHE A 652 -3.30 0.86 31.01
N GLY A 653 -2.23 1.63 31.05
CA GLY A 653 -1.48 1.90 32.28
C GLY A 653 -0.43 3.02 32.14
N PRO A 654 0.10 3.51 33.31
CA PRO A 654 -0.41 3.26 34.64
C PRO A 654 -1.78 3.93 34.88
N VAL A 655 -2.64 3.32 35.65
CA VAL A 655 -4.09 3.71 35.78
C VAL A 655 -4.29 5.16 36.17
N ALA A 656 -3.51 5.68 37.14
CA ALA A 656 -3.65 7.05 37.63
C ALA A 656 -3.31 8.11 36.57
N HIS A 657 -2.31 7.83 35.74
CA HIS A 657 -1.84 8.71 34.66
C HIS A 657 -1.51 7.87 33.44
N PRO A 658 -2.50 7.44 32.66
CA PRO A 658 -2.32 6.54 31.54
C PRO A 658 -1.32 7.08 30.51
N LYS A 659 -0.29 6.28 30.23
CA LYS A 659 0.76 6.60 29.25
C LYS A 659 0.65 5.73 28.02
N TYR A 660 0.13 4.53 28.19
CA TYR A 660 0.09 3.52 27.13
C TYR A 660 -1.26 2.81 27.13
N VAL A 661 -1.78 2.59 25.94
CA VAL A 661 -2.86 1.63 25.66
C VAL A 661 -2.26 0.55 24.78
N VAL A 662 -2.42 -0.71 25.16
CA VAL A 662 -1.90 -1.86 24.41
C VAL A 662 -3.06 -2.78 24.08
N ILE A 663 -3.22 -3.13 22.82
CA ILE A 663 -4.20 -4.12 22.34
C ILE A 663 -3.51 -5.23 21.59
N CYS A 664 -4.03 -6.44 21.72
CA CYS A 664 -3.73 -7.57 20.85
C CYS A 664 -5.03 -8.24 20.40
N VAL A 665 -5.08 -8.63 19.13
CA VAL A 665 -6.16 -9.40 18.52
C VAL A 665 -5.53 -10.55 17.73
N ILE A 666 -5.98 -11.78 17.97
CA ILE A 666 -5.53 -12.98 17.23
C ILE A 666 -6.78 -13.68 16.68
N ALA A 667 -6.89 -13.73 15.35
CA ALA A 667 -7.99 -14.38 14.67
C ALA A 667 -7.99 -15.88 14.92
N GLN A 668 -9.10 -16.42 15.38
CA GLN A 668 -9.26 -17.84 15.73
C GLN A 668 -8.15 -18.31 16.70
N GLY A 669 -7.79 -17.45 17.66
CA GLY A 669 -6.75 -17.70 18.63
C GLY A 669 -7.23 -18.40 19.91
N GLY A 670 -8.54 -18.65 20.05
CA GLY A 670 -9.11 -19.21 21.28
C GLY A 670 -9.46 -18.13 22.31
N TYR A 671 -9.23 -18.41 23.59
CA TYR A 671 -9.59 -17.49 24.66
C TYR A 671 -8.66 -16.28 24.77
N GLY A 672 -9.27 -15.12 25.12
CA GLY A 672 -8.56 -13.85 25.23
C GLY A 672 -7.45 -13.84 26.28
N ALA A 673 -7.64 -14.56 27.37
CA ALA A 673 -6.66 -14.70 28.43
C ALA A 673 -5.43 -15.52 28.03
N ASP A 674 -5.60 -16.47 27.10
CA ASP A 674 -4.58 -17.49 26.81
C ASP A 674 -3.70 -17.12 25.61
N ALA A 675 -4.22 -16.31 24.67
CA ALA A 675 -3.49 -15.95 23.46
C ALA A 675 -3.18 -14.43 23.36
N ALA A 676 -4.17 -13.55 23.45
CA ALA A 676 -3.93 -12.13 23.29
C ALA A 676 -3.36 -11.45 24.56
N ALA A 677 -3.75 -11.89 25.75
CA ALA A 677 -3.31 -11.29 27.01
C ALA A 677 -1.80 -11.45 27.26
N PRO A 678 -1.13 -12.57 26.94
CA PRO A 678 0.32 -12.70 27.08
C PRO A 678 1.07 -11.64 26.28
N VAL A 679 0.73 -11.41 25.00
CA VAL A 679 1.34 -10.37 24.14
C VAL A 679 1.26 -8.99 24.82
N VAL A 680 0.08 -8.66 25.37
CA VAL A 680 -0.14 -7.37 26.03
C VAL A 680 0.68 -7.27 27.32
N ALA A 681 0.72 -8.32 28.12
CA ALA A 681 1.46 -8.36 29.38
C ALA A 681 2.99 -8.27 29.16
N GLU A 682 3.53 -8.97 28.17
CA GLU A 682 4.94 -8.88 27.75
C GLU A 682 5.27 -7.48 27.23
N THR A 683 4.36 -6.87 26.45
CA THR A 683 4.52 -5.50 25.96
C THR A 683 4.58 -4.51 27.11
N PHE A 684 3.73 -4.63 28.13
CA PHE A 684 3.81 -3.78 29.33
C PHE A 684 5.09 -4.03 30.13
N ASN A 685 5.56 -5.28 30.25
CA ASN A 685 6.87 -5.58 30.85
C ASN A 685 8.00 -4.85 30.11
N TYR A 686 7.97 -4.87 28.78
CA TYR A 686 8.93 -4.14 27.97
C TYR A 686 8.86 -2.63 28.22
N LEU A 687 7.67 -2.05 28.22
CA LEU A 687 7.43 -0.59 28.42
C LEU A 687 7.85 -0.10 29.80
N VAL A 688 7.74 -0.94 30.84
CA VAL A 688 8.23 -0.64 32.20
C VAL A 688 9.76 -0.63 32.23
N ALA A 689 10.40 -1.58 31.58
CA ALA A 689 11.87 -1.69 31.51
C ALA A 689 12.48 -0.64 30.54
N HIS A 690 11.76 -0.28 29.48
CA HIS A 690 12.20 0.60 28.41
C HIS A 690 11.15 1.68 28.13
N PRO A 691 11.01 2.70 28.97
CA PRO A 691 10.04 3.78 28.76
C PRO A 691 10.29 4.49 27.42
N VAL A 692 9.22 4.73 26.67
CA VAL A 692 9.31 5.38 25.38
C VAL A 692 9.86 6.80 25.50
N LYS A 693 10.88 7.12 24.70
CA LYS A 693 11.55 8.42 24.71
C LYS A 693 10.73 9.49 23.97
N PRO A 694 10.90 10.78 24.28
CA PRO A 694 10.28 11.85 23.51
C PRO A 694 10.74 11.86 22.06
N VAL A 695 9.91 12.41 21.17
CA VAL A 695 10.25 12.58 19.75
C VAL A 695 11.44 13.54 19.60
N SER A 696 12.47 13.10 18.89
CA SER A 696 13.63 13.88 18.50
C SER A 696 13.57 14.21 17.01
N LEU A 697 13.64 15.48 16.68
CA LEU A 697 13.72 15.91 15.28
C LEU A 697 15.16 16.00 14.77
N LYS A 698 16.13 15.61 15.60
CA LYS A 698 17.54 15.50 15.22
C LYS A 698 17.73 14.14 14.54
N ILE A 699 17.88 14.17 13.22
CA ILE A 699 18.12 12.97 12.43
C ILE A 699 19.55 12.48 12.72
N LEU A 700 19.67 11.23 13.13
CA LEU A 700 20.96 10.56 13.31
C LEU A 700 21.39 10.04 11.92
N THR A 701 22.28 10.78 11.24
CA THR A 701 22.89 10.28 10.02
C THR A 701 23.77 9.08 10.36
N THR A 702 23.49 7.93 9.77
CA THR A 702 24.47 6.85 9.71
C THR A 702 25.71 7.38 9.00
N THR A 703 26.81 7.49 9.71
CA THR A 703 28.10 7.94 9.21
C THR A 703 28.48 7.12 7.97
N GLY A 704 28.49 7.74 6.79
CA GLY A 704 29.12 7.11 5.64
C GLY A 704 28.68 7.50 4.23
N VAL A 705 27.77 8.45 4.02
CA VAL A 705 27.50 8.91 2.64
C VAL A 705 27.47 10.43 2.58
N THR A 706 28.64 11.02 2.49
CA THR A 706 28.75 12.37 1.93
C THR A 706 28.50 12.23 0.43
N PRO A 707 27.53 12.93 -0.17
CA PRO A 707 27.40 12.94 -1.62
C PRO A 707 28.62 13.68 -2.19
N THR A 708 29.61 12.92 -2.63
CA THR A 708 30.69 13.47 -3.45
C THR A 708 30.10 13.75 -4.83
N THR A 709 29.59 14.96 -5.02
CA THR A 709 29.43 15.56 -6.34
C THR A 709 30.81 15.74 -6.95
N LYS A 710 31.40 14.69 -7.47
CA LYS A 710 32.46 14.79 -8.47
C LYS A 710 31.80 14.99 -9.81
N THR A 711 31.66 16.22 -10.22
CA THR A 711 31.48 16.60 -11.61
C THR A 711 32.62 15.99 -12.42
N PRO A 712 32.39 15.21 -13.47
CA PRO A 712 33.46 14.74 -14.33
C PRO A 712 33.95 15.94 -15.15
N THR A 713 35.06 16.51 -14.75
CA THR A 713 35.83 17.45 -15.55
C THR A 713 36.60 16.65 -16.60
N THR A 714 36.00 16.42 -17.75
CA THR A 714 36.75 16.02 -18.96
C THR A 714 37.46 17.27 -19.48
N SER A 715 38.72 17.41 -19.15
CA SER A 715 39.62 18.34 -19.82
C SER A 715 39.95 17.78 -21.22
N VAL A 716 39.25 18.28 -22.22
CA VAL A 716 39.69 18.11 -23.63
C VAL A 716 40.92 18.98 -23.80
N LYS A 717 42.12 18.36 -23.82
CA LYS A 717 43.33 18.98 -24.36
C LYS A 717 43.19 19.10 -25.85
N GLY A 718 42.98 20.32 -26.36
CA GLY A 718 43.09 20.61 -27.77
C GLY A 718 44.50 20.25 -28.26
N ARG A 719 44.59 19.48 -29.33
CA ARG A 719 45.74 19.44 -30.22
C ARG A 719 45.44 20.37 -31.39
N GLY A 720 46.36 21.33 -31.59
CA GLY A 720 46.41 22.24 -32.71
C GLY A 720 46.74 21.53 -34.03
#